data_c7344490585368838d96f0df8a3130c8
#
_entry.id   c7344490585368838d96f0df8a3130c8
#
_cell.length_a   1.000
_cell.length_b   1.000
_cell.length_c   1.000
_cell.angle_alpha   90.00
_cell.angle_beta   90.00
_cell.angle_gamma   90.00
#
_symmetry.space_group_name_H-M   'P 1'
#
loop_
_entity.id
_entity.type
_entity.pdbx_description
1 polymer ?
#
loop_
_entity_poly.entity_id
_entity_poly.type
_entity_poly.pdbx_seq_one_letter_code
_entity_poly.pdbx_strand_id
1 'polypeptide(L)'
;MMKNQISTYVVLLLVLLCSQVAWTTQMVFPGESWEETSPESQNVDSVKLKIAVSYLLDHSGRNGVKRLVIIRNGRVIWKGAEADLRQRVWSVTKAFTSTAHGLLIEDGKCSLETLAKDYNPKDLAEYYPNVTLRHFATMTSGYDGIGGSYDFDEQRRGDQNALVSPLPPFFVPGTKYQYWDEATQQYGYVLTKIAGEPLHEFLKRRIFRPIGISGTDWEPDSTGKVPNWTGGLVISASDLARFGHLFLNKGNWAGKQLVPASWIKEAISVRVPPSIPNALASSGRKGSGVYGYHWWPNGITPSGKRRWPNAPLCTYSRSGYNNNDLFVIPAWNMVIVRLGLDQREDEITVAEYNVFLKKIGEAILDPVVEGERKIWHPLTVDFRGPMSSENDESPNPFLDYRLEVVFKGPNGRKYNVPGFFAGDGHGGSTGNVWRVHFTPDAAGQWSFRSSFRKGKHVAVSLKSDAGEPGEIDGQNGEFEVAERISEAPGFLGKGKLAYVAGKFYLKTLGDNKYWIKGGADSPEDFLAYSGFDNTLTGSRFGVKKYAQHIRDWKPGDADWSNGHGRGIIGALNYLAEEHVNLIYFLPMNIGGDGQNVWPFAGQINPAGDPTNDNMHYDISKLRQWDIVFSHAQAKGIVLHFVFNEAEKNNKLELGGKDLTTERKLFYREMIARFGHHNALIWNLCEEYNIGLDLGPQSIKEFASYIAQLDPYDHPITVHHAKDAVEAWEPFFGNELFSITSIQIGRKDIEPVVETFRRLTREAGRALPIAVDEFTVTTGDKQWIPVDDSIALRKEKLWPAYLSGGQVEFIVAELLETEDFRKYDSLWKYIWYARRFMERYLPFWEMEPADELLTGESVYLGKTCSHDGQVFAKKDQCYAIYLPISNQTGVLHLSGATGQFVKRWYNPRTGKFVGDRENVEGGSKVKIGPVPRHSNHDWVVLVSKHKRSRQSTYGSL
;
A
#
# COMPACT_ATOMS: atom_id res chain seq x y z
N MET A 1 23.15 30.14 -56.72
CA MET A 1 23.43 29.07 -55.76
C MET A 1 23.83 29.53 -54.33
N MET A 2 24.24 30.76 -54.11
CA MET A 2 24.66 31.24 -52.75
C MET A 2 23.53 31.76 -51.85
N LYS A 3 22.31 31.99 -52.34
CA LYS A 3 21.20 32.45 -51.47
C LYS A 3 20.42 31.34 -50.74
N ASN A 4 20.50 30.10 -51.19
CA ASN A 4 19.79 28.97 -50.54
C ASN A 4 20.61 28.28 -49.44
N GLN A 5 21.91 28.49 -49.36
CA GLN A 5 22.73 27.90 -48.29
C GLN A 5 22.68 28.70 -46.97
N ILE A 6 22.48 30.01 -47.04
CA ILE A 6 22.35 30.85 -45.85
C ILE A 6 21.02 30.64 -45.14
N SER A 7 19.95 30.31 -45.85
CA SER A 7 18.65 30.03 -45.29
C SER A 7 18.63 28.68 -44.53
N THR A 8 19.38 27.69 -44.99
CA THR A 8 19.45 26.37 -44.36
C THR A 8 20.30 26.38 -43.07
N TYR A 9 21.34 27.20 -43.03
CA TYR A 9 22.14 27.35 -41.79
C TYR A 9 21.47 28.18 -40.72
N VAL A 10 20.64 29.16 -41.05
CA VAL A 10 19.84 29.96 -40.10
C VAL A 10 18.69 29.11 -39.49
N VAL A 11 18.08 28.22 -40.30
CA VAL A 11 17.05 27.28 -39.82
C VAL A 11 17.69 26.19 -38.96
N LEU A 12 18.89 25.67 -39.28
CA LEU A 12 19.63 24.74 -38.46
C LEU A 12 20.14 25.38 -37.13
N LEU A 13 20.54 26.64 -37.13
CA LEU A 13 20.94 27.37 -35.94
C LEU A 13 19.73 27.72 -35.05
N LEU A 14 18.55 28.01 -35.64
CA LEU A 14 17.33 28.23 -34.88
C LEU A 14 16.71 26.93 -34.32
N VAL A 15 16.90 25.81 -34.99
CA VAL A 15 16.48 24.49 -34.46
C VAL A 15 17.43 24.01 -33.35
N LEU A 16 18.71 24.41 -33.37
CA LEU A 16 19.68 24.12 -32.29
C LEU A 16 19.55 25.05 -31.08
N LEU A 17 18.85 26.18 -31.18
CA LEU A 17 18.58 27.10 -30.08
C LEU A 17 17.24 26.83 -29.40
N CYS A 18 16.40 25.91 -29.92
CA CYS A 18 15.16 25.46 -29.30
C CYS A 18 15.21 24.07 -28.64
N SER A 19 16.39 23.43 -28.59
CA SER A 19 16.58 22.37 -27.61
C SER A 19 16.79 22.99 -26.24
N GLN A 20 15.71 23.35 -25.56
CA GLN A 20 15.73 23.48 -24.11
C GLN A 20 16.10 22.10 -23.59
N VAL A 21 17.39 21.91 -23.35
CA VAL A 21 17.89 20.85 -22.48
C VAL A 21 17.15 21.05 -21.17
N ALA A 22 16.21 20.17 -20.87
CA ALA A 22 15.66 20.09 -19.53
C ALA A 22 16.84 19.79 -18.61
N TRP A 23 17.30 20.79 -17.91
CA TRP A 23 18.32 20.65 -16.90
C TRP A 23 17.66 19.83 -15.77
N THR A 24 17.90 18.53 -15.75
CA THR A 24 17.84 17.81 -14.48
C THR A 24 18.85 18.52 -13.59
N THR A 25 18.38 19.18 -12.54
CA THR A 25 19.26 19.91 -11.61
C THR A 25 20.16 18.90 -10.93
N GLN A 26 21.38 18.77 -11.47
CA GLN A 26 22.37 17.81 -10.98
C GLN A 26 22.68 18.12 -9.52
N MET A 27 22.67 17.10 -8.67
CA MET A 27 23.08 17.20 -7.26
C MET A 27 24.51 17.72 -7.20
N VAL A 28 24.72 18.81 -6.47
CA VAL A 28 26.03 19.46 -6.31
C VAL A 28 26.54 19.21 -4.90
N PHE A 29 27.85 19.07 -4.77
CA PHE A 29 28.52 18.97 -3.48
C PHE A 29 29.36 20.23 -3.27
N PRO A 30 29.22 20.89 -2.12
CA PRO A 30 29.95 22.12 -1.86
C PRO A 30 31.44 21.88 -1.72
N GLY A 31 32.23 22.80 -2.24
CA GLY A 31 33.67 22.88 -1.98
C GLY A 31 33.98 23.46 -0.59
N GLU A 32 34.88 24.43 -0.49
CA GLU A 32 35.18 25.14 0.76
C GLU A 32 33.94 25.88 1.29
N SER A 33 33.17 26.51 0.39
CA SER A 33 31.92 27.19 0.69
C SER A 33 30.75 26.59 -0.07
N TRP A 34 29.55 26.87 0.41
CA TRP A 34 28.33 26.56 -0.32
C TRP A 34 28.14 27.50 -1.52
N GLU A 35 27.66 26.97 -2.62
CA GLU A 35 27.13 27.76 -3.72
C GLU A 35 25.77 28.33 -3.33
N GLU A 36 25.67 29.65 -3.25
CA GLU A 36 24.39 30.35 -3.01
C GLU A 36 23.76 30.71 -4.35
N THR A 37 22.45 30.53 -4.47
CA THR A 37 21.73 30.78 -5.73
C THR A 37 20.29 31.24 -5.48
N SER A 38 19.63 31.77 -6.53
CA SER A 38 18.23 32.14 -6.36
C SER A 38 17.32 30.88 -6.23
N PRO A 39 16.23 30.97 -5.46
CA PRO A 39 15.26 29.89 -5.35
C PRO A 39 14.74 29.41 -6.70
N GLU A 40 14.44 30.32 -7.63
CA GLU A 40 13.91 30.04 -8.97
C GLU A 40 14.86 29.18 -9.78
N SER A 41 16.17 29.35 -9.64
CA SER A 41 17.16 28.51 -10.32
C SER A 41 17.13 27.04 -9.86
N GLN A 42 16.48 26.80 -8.72
CA GLN A 42 16.24 25.48 -8.14
C GLN A 42 14.75 25.09 -8.18
N ASN A 43 13.96 25.68 -9.06
CA ASN A 43 12.52 25.46 -9.19
C ASN A 43 11.76 25.66 -7.87
N VAL A 44 12.06 26.74 -7.18
CA VAL A 44 11.38 27.15 -5.95
C VAL A 44 10.85 28.57 -6.11
N ASP A 45 9.58 28.77 -5.87
CA ASP A 45 8.95 30.09 -5.83
C ASP A 45 9.48 30.91 -4.63
N SER A 46 10.24 31.97 -4.91
CA SER A 46 10.86 32.79 -3.87
C SER A 46 9.88 33.55 -2.99
N VAL A 47 8.70 33.88 -3.51
CA VAL A 47 7.65 34.56 -2.74
C VAL A 47 7.06 33.60 -1.72
N LYS A 48 6.71 32.40 -2.14
CA LYS A 48 6.19 31.35 -1.24
C LYS A 48 7.25 30.90 -0.25
N LEU A 49 8.51 30.77 -0.67
CA LEU A 49 9.63 30.49 0.24
C LEU A 49 9.75 31.56 1.34
N LYS A 50 9.65 32.86 0.99
CA LYS A 50 9.64 33.95 1.97
C LYS A 50 8.45 33.84 2.93
N ILE A 51 7.26 33.45 2.44
CA ILE A 51 6.08 33.24 3.30
C ILE A 51 6.34 32.08 4.28
N ALA A 52 6.97 31.00 3.84
CA ALA A 52 7.34 29.88 4.73
C ALA A 52 8.34 30.33 5.80
N VAL A 53 9.37 31.07 5.41
CA VAL A 53 10.38 31.61 6.34
C VAL A 53 9.78 32.64 7.32
N SER A 54 8.88 33.52 6.85
CA SER A 54 8.17 34.46 7.74
C SER A 54 7.31 33.70 8.76
N TYR A 55 6.58 32.67 8.32
CA TYR A 55 5.83 31.83 9.25
C TYR A 55 6.73 31.24 10.35
N LEU A 56 7.89 30.71 9.97
CA LEU A 56 8.84 30.18 10.95
C LEU A 56 9.38 31.24 11.88
N LEU A 57 9.63 32.46 11.37
CA LEU A 57 10.05 33.60 12.16
C LEU A 57 8.99 33.99 13.20
N ASP A 58 7.72 34.06 12.79
CA ASP A 58 6.61 34.46 13.66
C ASP A 58 6.35 33.48 14.82
N HIS A 59 6.79 32.19 14.66
CA HIS A 59 6.65 31.14 15.65
C HIS A 59 7.97 30.78 16.36
N SER A 60 9.02 31.57 16.16
CA SER A 60 10.33 31.29 16.73
C SER A 60 10.73 32.38 17.75
N GLY A 61 11.46 31.94 18.78
CA GLY A 61 11.93 32.79 19.82
C GLY A 61 13.17 33.64 19.45
N ARG A 62 14.08 33.74 20.38
CA ARG A 62 15.14 34.75 20.51
C ARG A 62 15.96 35.10 19.28
N ASN A 63 16.37 34.12 18.46
CA ASN A 63 17.19 34.40 17.28
C ASN A 63 16.45 34.22 15.95
N GLY A 64 15.15 33.87 16.02
CA GLY A 64 14.31 33.77 14.83
C GLY A 64 14.88 32.81 13.79
N VAL A 65 15.02 33.35 12.57
CA VAL A 65 15.56 32.63 11.40
C VAL A 65 16.99 33.06 11.04
N LYS A 66 17.70 33.75 11.95
CA LYS A 66 19.06 34.26 11.68
C LYS A 66 20.06 33.12 11.41
N ARG A 67 19.84 31.92 11.97
CA ARG A 67 20.65 30.72 11.76
C ARG A 67 19.87 29.65 11.03
N LEU A 68 19.06 30.04 10.03
CA LEU A 68 18.34 29.18 9.12
C LEU A 68 19.16 29.01 7.83
N VAL A 69 19.31 27.77 7.37
CA VAL A 69 19.88 27.44 6.06
C VAL A 69 18.94 26.48 5.37
N ILE A 70 18.57 26.77 4.12
CA ILE A 70 17.79 25.89 3.27
C ILE A 70 18.59 25.59 2.02
N ILE A 71 18.84 24.31 1.79
CA ILE A 71 19.62 23.80 0.67
C ILE A 71 18.72 22.96 -0.22
N ARG A 72 18.79 23.16 -1.52
CA ARG A 72 18.14 22.32 -2.50
C ARG A 72 19.11 21.94 -3.61
N ASN A 73 19.12 20.65 -4.01
CA ASN A 73 20.03 20.09 -5.01
C ASN A 73 21.52 20.37 -4.74
N GLY A 74 21.90 20.58 -3.46
CA GLY A 74 23.24 20.91 -3.05
C GLY A 74 23.61 22.39 -3.15
N ARG A 75 22.63 23.30 -3.38
CA ARG A 75 22.80 24.76 -3.41
C ARG A 75 21.97 25.42 -2.33
N VAL A 76 22.53 26.49 -1.74
CA VAL A 76 21.83 27.29 -0.74
C VAL A 76 20.84 28.21 -1.45
N ILE A 77 19.56 28.07 -1.14
CA ILE A 77 18.46 28.92 -1.62
C ILE A 77 17.95 29.89 -0.56
N TRP A 78 18.34 29.69 0.72
CA TRP A 78 18.10 30.60 1.83
C TRP A 78 19.20 30.50 2.85
N LYS A 79 19.76 31.64 3.27
CA LYS A 79 20.78 31.73 4.30
C LYS A 79 20.50 32.88 5.24
N GLY A 80 20.34 32.60 6.51
CA GLY A 80 20.22 33.61 7.55
C GLY A 80 21.55 34.28 7.86
N ALA A 81 21.51 35.51 8.34
CA ALA A 81 22.67 36.38 8.53
C ALA A 81 23.72 35.83 9.51
N GLU A 82 23.33 34.91 10.40
CA GLU A 82 24.20 34.30 11.42
C GLU A 82 24.38 32.77 11.17
N ALA A 83 24.15 32.28 9.94
CA ALA A 83 24.17 30.84 9.61
C ALA A 83 25.54 30.19 9.86
N ASP A 84 26.62 30.95 9.78
CA ASP A 84 27.99 30.49 9.96
C ASP A 84 28.50 30.61 11.40
N LEU A 85 27.71 31.20 12.31
CA LEU A 85 28.04 31.25 13.72
C LEU A 85 27.81 29.90 14.39
N ARG A 86 28.82 29.41 15.09
CA ARG A 86 28.78 28.15 15.82
C ARG A 86 28.03 28.29 17.13
N GLN A 87 27.25 27.27 17.46
CA GLN A 87 26.64 27.12 18.77
C GLN A 87 26.51 25.62 19.13
N ARG A 88 26.27 25.38 20.40
CA ARG A 88 25.93 24.05 20.89
C ARG A 88 24.58 23.59 20.31
N VAL A 89 24.57 22.41 19.68
CA VAL A 89 23.36 21.91 18.99
C VAL A 89 22.57 20.87 19.79
N TRP A 90 22.95 20.71 21.06
CA TRP A 90 22.26 19.82 22.00
C TRP A 90 22.03 18.42 21.40
N SER A 91 20.82 17.91 21.50
CA SER A 91 20.50 16.53 21.07
C SER A 91 20.71 16.24 19.58
N VAL A 92 20.98 17.21 18.74
CA VAL A 92 21.48 16.95 17.37
C VAL A 92 22.76 16.12 17.39
N THR A 93 23.59 16.30 18.42
CA THR A 93 24.81 15.51 18.70
C THR A 93 24.58 13.99 18.58
N LYS A 94 23.40 13.49 18.98
CA LYS A 94 23.10 12.06 18.97
C LYS A 94 23.10 11.44 17.57
N ALA A 95 22.84 12.23 16.50
CA ALA A 95 22.95 11.74 15.14
C ALA A 95 24.41 11.42 14.78
N PHE A 96 25.35 12.19 15.30
CA PHE A 96 26.77 11.96 15.10
C PHE A 96 27.27 10.75 15.90
N THR A 97 26.78 10.60 17.14
CA THR A 97 27.04 9.40 17.97
C THR A 97 26.51 8.13 17.26
N SER A 98 25.30 8.19 16.69
CA SER A 98 24.75 7.12 15.87
C SER A 98 25.57 6.84 14.60
N THR A 99 26.05 7.88 13.93
CA THR A 99 26.89 7.72 12.74
C THR A 99 28.21 7.03 13.08
N ALA A 100 28.83 7.36 14.21
CA ALA A 100 30.00 6.68 14.68
C ALA A 100 29.77 5.17 14.90
N HIS A 101 28.60 4.78 15.45
CA HIS A 101 28.23 3.38 15.56
C HIS A 101 28.18 2.67 14.20
N GLY A 102 27.55 3.28 13.20
CA GLY A 102 27.49 2.71 11.84
C GLY A 102 28.86 2.52 11.21
N LEU A 103 29.79 3.46 11.45
CA LEU A 103 31.16 3.35 10.98
C LEU A 103 31.96 2.25 11.71
N LEU A 104 31.72 2.06 13.02
CA LEU A 104 32.34 0.99 13.79
C LEU A 104 31.81 -0.40 13.37
N ILE A 105 30.56 -0.50 12.94
CA ILE A 105 30.01 -1.72 12.32
C ILE A 105 30.70 -1.98 10.99
N GLU A 106 30.87 -0.96 10.13
CA GLU A 106 31.59 -1.07 8.86
C GLU A 106 33.03 -1.54 9.08
N ASP A 107 33.71 -1.01 10.10
CA ASP A 107 35.05 -1.40 10.49
C ASP A 107 35.14 -2.82 11.09
N GLY A 108 34.00 -3.53 11.25
CA GLY A 108 33.94 -4.86 11.84
C GLY A 108 34.23 -4.91 13.36
N LYS A 109 34.16 -3.76 14.04
CA LYS A 109 34.52 -3.65 15.47
C LYS A 109 33.36 -4.01 16.39
N CYS A 110 32.11 -3.92 15.90
CA CYS A 110 30.92 -4.26 16.64
C CYS A 110 29.74 -4.59 15.70
N SER A 111 28.62 -4.99 16.29
CA SER A 111 27.33 -5.13 15.60
C SER A 111 26.25 -4.49 16.46
N LEU A 112 25.02 -4.41 15.94
CA LEU A 112 23.86 -3.98 16.74
C LEU A 112 23.60 -4.89 17.95
N GLU A 113 23.98 -6.14 17.86
CA GLU A 113 23.77 -7.16 18.93
C GLU A 113 24.96 -7.26 19.90
N THR A 114 26.01 -6.47 19.71
CA THR A 114 27.13 -6.40 20.65
C THR A 114 26.62 -5.99 22.02
N LEU A 115 26.98 -6.76 23.05
CA LEU A 115 26.61 -6.48 24.44
C LEU A 115 27.44 -5.31 25.00
N ALA A 116 26.74 -4.31 25.49
CA ALA A 116 27.38 -3.09 25.97
C ALA A 116 28.28 -3.32 27.21
N LYS A 117 27.93 -4.30 28.05
CA LYS A 117 28.70 -4.71 29.22
C LYS A 117 30.10 -5.16 28.88
N ASP A 118 30.34 -5.70 27.68
CA ASP A 118 31.68 -6.20 27.29
C ASP A 118 32.69 -5.06 27.17
N TYR A 119 32.23 -3.83 27.00
CA TYR A 119 33.06 -2.62 26.88
C TYR A 119 32.95 -1.68 28.09
N ASN A 120 31.99 -1.88 28.96
CA ASN A 120 31.88 -1.20 30.25
C ASN A 120 31.32 -2.14 31.33
N PRO A 121 32.05 -3.22 31.68
CA PRO A 121 31.56 -4.21 32.65
C PRO A 121 31.35 -3.63 34.07
N LYS A 122 32.14 -2.63 34.46
CA LYS A 122 32.03 -1.99 35.76
C LYS A 122 30.63 -1.40 36.00
N ASP A 123 30.07 -0.75 34.96
CA ASP A 123 28.80 -0.05 35.10
C ASP A 123 27.62 -0.89 34.59
N LEU A 124 27.84 -1.85 33.69
CA LEU A 124 26.70 -2.50 33.01
C LEU A 124 26.53 -3.99 33.34
N ALA A 125 27.51 -4.68 33.91
CA ALA A 125 27.42 -6.13 34.08
C ALA A 125 26.37 -6.54 35.12
N GLU A 126 26.14 -5.74 36.13
CA GLU A 126 25.20 -6.06 37.20
C GLU A 126 23.73 -5.91 36.78
N TYR A 127 23.37 -4.75 36.25
CA TYR A 127 21.96 -4.41 35.98
C TYR A 127 21.56 -4.56 34.53
N TYR A 128 22.53 -4.52 33.59
CA TYR A 128 22.29 -4.48 32.13
C TYR A 128 23.04 -5.58 31.35
N PRO A 129 23.07 -6.84 31.87
CA PRO A 129 23.90 -7.90 31.27
C PRO A 129 23.50 -8.27 29.83
N ASN A 130 22.26 -7.99 29.43
CA ASN A 130 21.70 -8.34 28.12
C ASN A 130 21.40 -7.11 27.25
N VAL A 131 21.84 -5.91 27.65
CA VAL A 131 21.63 -4.71 26.86
C VAL A 131 22.62 -4.66 25.70
N THR A 132 22.09 -4.59 24.48
CA THR A 132 22.88 -4.47 23.24
C THR A 132 23.01 -3.03 22.80
N LEU A 133 23.93 -2.77 21.85
CA LEU A 133 24.05 -1.46 21.21
C LEU A 133 22.76 -1.06 20.50
N ARG A 134 21.97 -2.01 19.98
CA ARG A 134 20.63 -1.77 19.40
C ARG A 134 19.71 -1.12 20.41
N HIS A 135 19.66 -1.62 21.62
CA HIS A 135 18.80 -1.11 22.68
C HIS A 135 19.14 0.35 23.02
N PHE A 136 20.40 0.72 23.04
CA PHE A 136 20.81 2.12 23.20
C PHE A 136 20.46 2.98 21.98
N ALA A 137 20.75 2.50 20.77
CA ALA A 137 20.49 3.22 19.53
C ALA A 137 18.99 3.51 19.32
N THR A 138 18.11 2.64 19.83
CA THR A 138 16.65 2.77 19.74
C THR A 138 16.02 3.40 20.98
N MET A 139 16.77 3.78 22.00
CA MET A 139 16.22 4.27 23.28
C MET A 139 15.27 3.26 23.97
N THR A 140 15.58 1.97 23.86
CA THR A 140 14.82 0.88 24.49
C THR A 140 15.64 0.08 25.50
N SER A 141 16.76 0.62 25.96
CA SER A 141 17.67 -0.06 26.88
C SER A 141 17.09 -0.25 28.29
N GLY A 142 16.11 0.55 28.66
CA GLY A 142 15.65 0.61 30.07
C GLY A 142 16.67 1.19 31.02
N TYR A 143 17.82 1.70 30.51
CA TYR A 143 18.90 2.24 31.32
C TYR A 143 18.36 3.36 32.21
N ASP A 144 18.65 3.29 33.49
CA ASP A 144 18.40 4.33 34.48
C ASP A 144 19.72 4.61 35.23
N GLY A 145 19.91 5.81 35.68
CA GLY A 145 21.10 6.24 36.38
C GLY A 145 20.77 7.23 37.47
N ILE A 146 21.71 7.38 38.41
CA ILE A 146 21.58 8.44 39.42
C ILE A 146 21.67 9.78 38.72
N GLY A 147 20.61 10.56 38.83
CA GLY A 147 20.51 11.83 38.17
C GLY A 147 19.20 12.04 37.43
N GLY A 148 18.56 10.96 37.03
CA GLY A 148 17.26 10.95 36.42
C GLY A 148 17.12 11.76 35.13
N SER A 149 16.19 11.38 34.30
CA SER A 149 15.90 12.06 33.07
C SER A 149 14.97 13.26 33.25
N TYR A 150 15.02 14.13 32.30
CA TYR A 150 14.47 15.46 32.19
C TYR A 150 13.01 15.66 32.59
N ASP A 151 12.20 14.65 32.41
CA ASP A 151 10.76 14.87 32.37
C ASP A 151 10.01 14.24 33.57
N PHE A 152 10.70 13.68 34.58
CA PHE A 152 10.03 12.71 35.39
C PHE A 152 9.88 12.98 36.85
N ASP A 153 10.87 13.58 37.40
CA ASP A 153 10.87 13.83 38.84
C ASP A 153 11.85 14.94 39.15
N GLU A 154 11.35 16.07 39.62
CA GLU A 154 12.21 17.16 40.06
C GLU A 154 13.20 16.74 41.13
N GLN A 155 12.88 15.72 41.88
CA GLN A 155 13.76 15.18 42.94
C GLN A 155 14.88 14.28 42.40
N ARG A 156 14.75 13.76 41.15
CA ARG A 156 15.75 12.94 40.46
C ARG A 156 16.62 13.74 39.47
N ARG A 157 16.47 15.07 39.43
CA ARG A 157 17.28 15.93 38.58
C ARG A 157 18.72 15.98 39.06
N GLY A 158 19.51 15.06 38.56
CA GLY A 158 20.98 15.19 38.58
C GLY A 158 21.45 15.72 37.23
N ASP A 159 22.76 15.60 37.00
CA ASP A 159 23.36 15.97 35.74
C ASP A 159 23.18 14.91 34.68
N GLN A 160 22.17 15.13 33.86
CA GLN A 160 21.71 14.22 32.82
C GLN A 160 22.73 13.96 31.72
N ASN A 161 23.70 14.84 31.61
CA ASN A 161 24.73 14.76 30.60
C ASN A 161 26.02 14.11 31.13
N ALA A 162 26.07 13.79 32.43
CA ALA A 162 27.19 13.10 33.03
C ALA A 162 27.12 11.57 32.84
N LEU A 163 28.26 10.94 32.81
CA LEU A 163 28.35 9.51 32.92
C LEU A 163 28.13 9.14 34.39
N VAL A 164 26.94 8.61 34.70
CA VAL A 164 26.49 8.34 36.07
C VAL A 164 26.42 6.83 36.38
N SER A 165 26.46 6.49 37.67
CA SER A 165 26.31 5.13 38.12
C SER A 165 24.94 4.60 37.82
N PRO A 166 24.80 3.41 37.21
CA PRO A 166 23.51 2.86 36.85
C PRO A 166 22.69 2.44 38.05
N LEU A 167 21.38 2.57 37.92
CA LEU A 167 20.36 1.99 38.78
C LEU A 167 19.77 0.75 38.11
N PRO A 168 18.95 -0.06 38.81
CA PRO A 168 18.22 -1.16 38.19
C PRO A 168 17.37 -0.64 37.02
N PRO A 169 17.17 -1.46 35.96
CA PRO A 169 16.45 -1.04 34.76
C PRO A 169 15.05 -0.53 35.06
N PHE A 170 14.68 0.62 34.49
CA PHE A 170 13.35 1.19 34.60
C PHE A 170 12.28 0.33 33.93
N PHE A 171 12.67 -0.42 32.92
CA PHE A 171 11.85 -1.45 32.25
C PHE A 171 12.76 -2.49 31.59
N VAL A 172 12.20 -3.65 31.29
CA VAL A 172 12.94 -4.72 30.60
C VAL A 172 13.43 -4.24 29.25
N PRO A 173 14.72 -4.37 28.92
CA PRO A 173 15.28 -3.93 27.64
C PRO A 173 14.49 -4.46 26.44
N GLY A 174 14.23 -3.59 25.47
CA GLY A 174 13.46 -3.90 24.25
C GLY A 174 11.93 -3.84 24.40
N THR A 175 11.36 -3.71 25.62
CA THR A 175 9.90 -3.77 25.82
C THR A 175 9.20 -2.43 25.78
N LYS A 176 9.90 -1.34 26.07
CA LYS A 176 9.36 0.03 26.08
C LYS A 176 10.38 0.99 25.48
N TYR A 177 9.89 2.14 25.05
CA TYR A 177 10.70 3.28 24.59
C TYR A 177 10.74 4.35 25.66
N GLN A 178 11.92 4.90 25.90
CA GLN A 178 12.09 6.10 26.70
C GLN A 178 13.27 6.93 26.21
N TYR A 179 13.00 8.17 25.83
CA TYR A 179 14.06 9.12 25.46
C TYR A 179 14.85 9.49 26.71
N TRP A 180 16.11 9.08 26.77
CA TRP A 180 16.96 9.30 27.94
C TRP A 180 18.37 9.73 27.58
N ASP A 181 18.83 10.82 28.18
CA ASP A 181 20.14 11.39 27.93
C ASP A 181 21.24 10.55 28.58
N GLU A 182 21.04 10.06 29.81
CA GLU A 182 21.95 9.17 30.52
C GLU A 182 22.24 7.89 29.72
N ALA A 183 21.22 7.30 29.13
CA ALA A 183 21.38 6.13 28.27
C ALA A 183 22.25 6.44 27.05
N THR A 184 22.12 7.64 26.45
CA THR A 184 22.98 8.06 25.33
C THR A 184 24.40 8.39 25.79
N GLN A 185 24.57 8.93 26.98
CA GLN A 185 25.89 9.20 27.54
C GLN A 185 26.65 7.89 27.74
N GLN A 186 25.96 6.88 28.30
CA GLN A 186 26.52 5.53 28.46
C GLN A 186 26.82 4.88 27.09
N TYR A 187 25.93 5.03 26.12
CA TYR A 187 26.13 4.56 24.76
C TYR A 187 27.37 5.17 24.09
N GLY A 188 27.55 6.50 24.18
CA GLY A 188 28.71 7.19 23.66
C GLY A 188 30.02 6.75 24.30
N TYR A 189 29.98 6.47 25.61
CA TYR A 189 31.15 5.92 26.35
C TYR A 189 31.53 4.53 25.81
N VAL A 190 30.56 3.63 25.66
CA VAL A 190 30.79 2.28 25.10
C VAL A 190 31.36 2.36 23.70
N LEU A 191 30.77 3.20 22.82
CA LEU A 191 31.27 3.39 21.46
C LEU A 191 32.70 3.96 21.43
N THR A 192 33.05 4.85 22.37
CA THR A 192 34.40 5.36 22.52
C THR A 192 35.39 4.24 22.87
N LYS A 193 34.99 3.29 23.72
CA LYS A 193 35.82 2.12 24.06
C LYS A 193 36.00 1.20 22.85
N ILE A 194 34.92 0.98 22.07
CA ILE A 194 34.97 0.18 20.82
C ILE A 194 35.87 0.85 19.78
N ALA A 195 35.78 2.18 19.64
CA ALA A 195 36.60 2.95 18.73
C ALA A 195 38.08 2.88 19.08
N GLY A 196 38.41 2.89 20.36
CA GLY A 196 39.79 2.98 20.88
C GLY A 196 40.40 4.41 20.81
N GLU A 197 39.55 5.41 20.43
CA GLU A 197 39.88 6.82 20.32
C GLU A 197 38.67 7.69 20.66
N PRO A 198 38.83 8.97 21.00
CA PRO A 198 37.71 9.89 21.20
C PRO A 198 36.82 9.96 19.96
N LEU A 199 35.50 9.79 20.10
CA LEU A 199 34.55 9.81 18.98
C LEU A 199 34.59 11.09 18.16
N HIS A 200 34.94 12.24 18.79
CA HIS A 200 35.09 13.48 18.06
C HIS A 200 36.25 13.43 17.06
N GLU A 201 37.41 12.91 17.46
CA GLU A 201 38.55 12.74 16.57
C GLU A 201 38.29 11.67 15.49
N PHE A 202 37.63 10.58 15.87
CA PHE A 202 37.16 9.57 14.95
C PHE A 202 36.25 10.17 13.85
N LEU A 203 35.26 10.97 14.25
CA LEU A 203 34.33 11.64 13.32
C LEU A 203 35.00 12.76 12.52
N LYS A 204 35.92 13.51 13.12
CA LYS A 204 36.74 14.50 12.37
C LYS A 204 37.42 13.85 11.19
N ARG A 205 38.06 12.72 11.43
CA ARG A 205 38.82 11.99 10.41
C ARG A 205 37.92 11.33 9.37
N ARG A 206 36.84 10.67 9.81
CA ARG A 206 35.98 9.86 8.93
C ARG A 206 34.93 10.69 8.20
N ILE A 207 34.45 11.78 8.77
CA ILE A 207 33.30 12.54 8.29
C ILE A 207 33.62 14.04 8.13
N PHE A 208 34.02 14.75 9.19
CA PHE A 208 34.03 16.21 9.13
C PHE A 208 34.98 16.76 8.08
N ARG A 209 36.26 16.34 8.11
CA ARG A 209 37.24 16.77 7.10
C ARG A 209 36.85 16.38 5.68
N PRO A 210 36.43 15.11 5.39
CA PRO A 210 36.03 14.72 4.05
C PRO A 210 34.86 15.53 3.47
N ILE A 211 33.91 16.02 4.29
CA ILE A 211 32.81 16.84 3.80
C ILE A 211 33.01 18.35 3.98
N GLY A 212 34.24 18.77 4.35
CA GLY A 212 34.60 20.18 4.47
C GLY A 212 34.07 20.89 5.72
N ILE A 213 33.77 20.15 6.81
CA ILE A 213 33.49 20.74 8.12
C ILE A 213 34.83 20.95 8.86
N SER A 214 35.16 22.21 9.12
CA SER A 214 36.45 22.56 9.74
C SER A 214 36.31 23.08 11.15
N GLY A 215 35.18 23.63 11.52
CA GLY A 215 34.96 24.33 12.76
C GLY A 215 34.01 23.61 13.70
N THR A 216 34.46 22.55 14.37
CA THR A 216 33.67 21.87 15.40
C THR A 216 34.40 21.76 16.72
N ASP A 217 33.65 21.92 17.80
CA ASP A 217 34.08 21.58 19.16
C ASP A 217 33.11 20.56 19.75
N TRP A 218 33.57 19.84 20.78
CA TRP A 218 32.69 18.94 21.50
C TRP A 218 32.87 19.19 23.01
N GLU A 219 31.90 19.89 23.57
CA GLU A 219 31.92 20.23 24.97
C GLU A 219 31.92 19.00 25.86
N PRO A 220 32.63 19.03 26.98
CA PRO A 220 32.58 17.97 27.98
C PRO A 220 31.21 17.92 28.64
N ASP A 221 30.96 16.83 29.38
CA ASP A 221 29.86 16.74 30.31
C ASP A 221 30.06 17.73 31.46
N SER A 222 29.09 17.87 32.36
CA SER A 222 29.18 18.79 33.48
C SER A 222 30.25 18.43 34.50
N THR A 223 30.73 17.21 34.50
CA THR A 223 31.89 16.83 35.32
C THR A 223 33.20 17.27 34.74
N GLY A 224 33.21 17.67 33.48
CA GLY A 224 34.44 18.03 32.74
C GLY A 224 35.34 16.85 32.40
N LYS A 225 34.91 15.61 32.68
CA LYS A 225 35.76 14.42 32.58
C LYS A 225 35.63 13.65 31.28
N VAL A 226 34.45 13.66 30.67
CA VAL A 226 34.17 12.95 29.42
C VAL A 226 33.41 13.86 28.47
N PRO A 227 33.48 13.62 27.15
CA PRO A 227 32.67 14.37 26.18
C PRO A 227 31.16 14.18 26.45
N ASN A 228 30.37 15.21 26.17
CA ASN A 228 28.94 15.12 26.22
C ASN A 228 28.38 14.55 24.90
N TRP A 229 28.23 13.21 24.84
CA TRP A 229 27.74 12.54 23.64
C TRP A 229 26.25 12.74 23.39
N THR A 230 25.52 13.33 24.34
CA THR A 230 24.09 13.60 24.23
C THR A 230 23.81 14.96 23.60
N GLY A 231 24.68 15.92 23.82
CA GLY A 231 24.39 17.30 23.46
C GLY A 231 25.59 18.25 23.40
N GLY A 232 26.82 17.76 23.35
CA GLY A 232 28.02 18.58 23.45
C GLY A 232 28.58 19.14 22.13
N LEU A 233 28.07 18.74 20.98
CA LEU A 233 28.62 19.19 19.70
C LEU A 233 28.32 20.70 19.48
N VAL A 234 29.35 21.45 19.10
CA VAL A 234 29.31 22.87 18.72
C VAL A 234 29.64 22.97 17.24
N ILE A 235 28.69 23.46 16.44
CA ILE A 235 28.78 23.52 14.99
C ILE A 235 27.92 24.66 14.44
N SER A 236 28.19 25.15 13.23
CA SER A 236 27.35 26.13 12.53
C SER A 236 26.19 25.51 11.78
N ALA A 237 25.16 26.29 11.43
CA ALA A 237 24.06 25.81 10.59
C ALA A 237 24.55 25.39 9.20
N SER A 238 25.48 26.14 8.61
CA SER A 238 26.07 25.83 7.31
C SER A 238 26.87 24.53 7.31
N ASP A 239 27.59 24.23 8.38
CA ASP A 239 28.35 22.99 8.52
C ASP A 239 27.41 21.80 8.86
N LEU A 240 26.40 22.02 9.70
CA LEU A 240 25.40 20.99 9.98
C LEU A 240 24.62 20.61 8.70
N ALA A 241 24.40 21.58 7.81
CA ALA A 241 23.78 21.31 6.53
C ALA A 241 24.64 20.39 5.62
N ARG A 242 25.97 20.43 5.71
CA ARG A 242 26.86 19.47 5.02
C ARG A 242 26.61 18.03 5.51
N PHE A 243 26.45 17.86 6.82
CA PHE A 243 26.10 16.57 7.37
C PHE A 243 24.69 16.11 6.93
N GLY A 244 23.71 17.00 6.91
CA GLY A 244 22.39 16.72 6.33
C GLY A 244 22.46 16.32 4.85
N HIS A 245 23.31 17.02 4.08
CA HIS A 245 23.52 16.73 2.65
C HIS A 245 24.20 15.37 2.41
N LEU A 246 25.14 14.97 3.28
CA LEU A 246 25.71 13.62 3.27
C LEU A 246 24.60 12.54 3.48
N PHE A 247 23.70 12.77 4.43
CA PHE A 247 22.57 11.87 4.67
C PHE A 247 21.56 11.88 3.54
N LEU A 248 21.26 13.03 2.93
CA LEU A 248 20.43 13.15 1.74
C LEU A 248 20.97 12.27 0.60
N ASN A 249 22.29 12.22 0.45
CA ASN A 249 22.98 11.44 -0.57
C ASN A 249 23.36 10.02 -0.08
N LYS A 250 22.65 9.48 0.90
CA LYS A 250 22.82 8.10 1.41
C LYS A 250 24.25 7.77 1.83
N GLY A 251 24.97 8.76 2.36
CA GLY A 251 26.36 8.61 2.83
C GLY A 251 27.42 8.77 1.75
N ASN A 252 27.01 9.02 0.51
CA ASN A 252 27.94 9.33 -0.57
C ASN A 252 28.23 10.84 -0.60
N TRP A 253 29.49 11.20 -0.74
CA TRP A 253 29.96 12.56 -0.92
C TRP A 253 30.84 12.66 -2.15
N ALA A 254 30.31 13.27 -3.19
CA ALA A 254 31.02 13.48 -4.46
C ALA A 254 31.67 12.18 -5.03
N GLY A 255 30.93 11.08 -4.99
CA GLY A 255 31.37 9.78 -5.49
C GLY A 255 32.06 8.88 -4.43
N LYS A 256 32.38 9.41 -3.24
CA LYS A 256 33.00 8.63 -2.16
C LYS A 256 31.98 8.24 -1.10
N GLN A 257 31.80 6.96 -0.84
CA GLN A 257 30.97 6.47 0.25
C GLN A 257 31.69 6.71 1.58
N LEU A 258 31.18 7.60 2.42
CA LEU A 258 31.74 7.95 3.73
C LEU A 258 30.99 7.30 4.89
N VAL A 259 29.71 7.03 4.73
CA VAL A 259 28.88 6.30 5.68
C VAL A 259 28.13 5.22 4.89
N PRO A 260 28.11 3.95 5.34
CA PRO A 260 27.40 2.90 4.61
C PRO A 260 25.93 3.25 4.34
N ALA A 261 25.50 3.10 3.09
CA ALA A 261 24.11 3.38 2.71
C ALA A 261 23.12 2.49 3.47
N SER A 262 23.52 1.26 3.78
CA SER A 262 22.75 0.33 4.64
C SER A 262 22.53 0.89 6.03
N TRP A 263 23.56 1.46 6.66
CA TRP A 263 23.44 2.09 7.97
C TRP A 263 22.49 3.28 7.94
N ILE A 264 22.64 4.17 6.96
CA ILE A 264 21.74 5.33 6.84
C ILE A 264 20.28 4.87 6.71
N LYS A 265 20.02 3.92 5.79
CA LYS A 265 18.68 3.34 5.62
C LYS A 265 18.10 2.80 6.93
N GLU A 266 18.91 2.07 7.70
CA GLU A 266 18.52 1.55 9.00
C GLU A 266 18.26 2.67 10.01
N ALA A 267 19.17 3.65 10.12
CA ALA A 267 19.13 4.70 11.13
C ALA A 267 17.93 5.64 10.98
N ILE A 268 17.52 5.95 9.73
CA ILE A 268 16.39 6.85 9.43
C ILE A 268 15.05 6.12 9.27
N SER A 269 15.02 4.80 9.37
CA SER A 269 13.80 4.01 9.36
C SER A 269 13.20 3.88 10.76
N VAL A 270 11.90 3.63 10.86
CA VAL A 270 11.24 3.35 12.14
C VAL A 270 11.80 2.05 12.70
N ARG A 271 12.48 2.14 13.86
CA ARG A 271 13.06 0.99 14.60
C ARG A 271 12.34 0.73 15.91
N VAL A 272 11.54 1.68 16.35
CA VAL A 272 10.62 1.52 17.47
C VAL A 272 9.21 1.47 16.89
N PRO A 273 8.64 0.29 16.67
CA PRO A 273 7.31 0.17 16.09
C PRO A 273 6.23 0.76 17.00
N PRO A 274 5.04 1.09 16.48
CA PRO A 274 3.94 1.64 17.27
C PRO A 274 3.47 0.73 18.41
N SER A 275 3.72 -0.58 18.29
CA SER A 275 3.40 -1.59 19.31
C SER A 275 4.30 -1.54 20.55
N ILE A 276 5.50 -0.94 20.45
CA ILE A 276 6.35 -0.71 21.62
C ILE A 276 5.87 0.57 22.33
N PRO A 277 5.30 0.47 23.55
CA PRO A 277 4.76 1.63 24.25
C PRO A 277 5.86 2.56 24.74
N ASN A 278 5.54 3.86 24.85
CA ASN A 278 6.37 4.79 25.59
C ASN A 278 6.30 4.45 27.08
N ALA A 279 7.43 4.38 27.78
CA ALA A 279 7.48 4.02 29.20
C ALA A 279 6.72 5.03 30.06
N LEU A 280 6.75 6.30 29.68
CA LEU A 280 6.07 7.38 30.38
C LEU A 280 5.09 8.11 29.45
N ALA A 281 3.82 8.09 29.83
CA ALA A 281 2.74 8.72 29.08
C ALA A 281 2.88 10.25 29.06
N SER A 282 3.47 10.84 30.11
CA SER A 282 3.71 12.28 30.27
C SER A 282 4.90 12.81 29.46
N SER A 283 5.75 11.93 28.91
CA SER A 283 6.91 12.36 28.13
C SER A 283 6.48 13.11 26.87
N GLY A 284 6.99 14.33 26.70
CA GLY A 284 6.83 15.10 25.46
C GLY A 284 7.56 14.50 24.24
N ARG A 285 8.51 13.57 24.46
CA ARG A 285 9.36 12.97 23.44
C ARG A 285 9.03 11.50 23.18
N LYS A 286 7.81 11.27 22.68
CA LYS A 286 7.28 9.94 22.35
C LYS A 286 7.90 9.42 21.06
N GLY A 287 8.51 8.21 21.10
CA GLY A 287 9.21 7.63 19.95
C GLY A 287 8.54 6.45 19.30
N SER A 288 7.48 5.91 19.92
CA SER A 288 6.73 4.79 19.35
C SER A 288 6.19 5.14 17.96
N GLY A 289 6.57 4.36 16.95
CA GLY A 289 6.19 4.58 15.55
C GLY A 289 6.98 5.66 14.80
N VAL A 290 7.87 6.42 15.47
CA VAL A 290 8.54 7.59 14.87
C VAL A 290 10.01 7.73 15.26
N TYR A 291 10.66 6.65 15.75
CA TYR A 291 12.07 6.69 16.15
C TYR A 291 12.90 5.61 15.45
N GLY A 292 14.07 6.03 14.96
CA GLY A 292 15.09 5.19 14.35
C GLY A 292 16.31 5.02 15.27
N TYR A 293 17.53 4.99 14.71
CA TYR A 293 18.77 5.02 15.50
C TYR A 293 19.19 6.47 15.73
N HIS A 294 18.61 7.10 16.76
CA HIS A 294 18.74 8.51 17.11
C HIS A 294 18.28 9.49 16.02
N TRP A 295 17.41 9.07 15.10
CA TRP A 295 16.72 9.91 14.14
C TRP A 295 15.22 9.85 14.33
N TRP A 296 14.52 10.89 13.87
CA TRP A 296 13.06 10.98 13.85
C TRP A 296 12.55 10.82 12.43
N PRO A 297 12.22 9.61 11.96
CA PRO A 297 11.52 9.43 10.69
C PRO A 297 10.08 9.94 10.74
N ASN A 298 9.51 10.28 9.58
CA ASN A 298 8.10 10.65 9.42
C ASN A 298 7.20 9.39 9.46
N GLY A 299 7.31 8.63 10.54
CA GLY A 299 6.56 7.41 10.78
C GLY A 299 5.15 7.67 11.32
N ILE A 300 4.44 6.60 11.63
CA ILE A 300 3.06 6.61 12.15
C ILE A 300 3.11 6.33 13.65
N THR A 301 2.57 7.28 14.43
CA THR A 301 2.43 7.15 15.89
C THR A 301 1.39 6.09 16.26
N PRO A 302 1.32 5.65 17.54
CA PRO A 302 0.27 4.76 18.01
C PRO A 302 -1.17 5.29 17.83
N SER A 303 -1.32 6.61 17.62
CA SER A 303 -2.62 7.23 17.32
C SER A 303 -2.98 7.20 15.81
N GLY A 304 -2.19 6.53 14.98
CA GLY A 304 -2.43 6.45 13.53
C GLY A 304 -2.00 7.68 12.73
N LYS A 305 -1.43 8.70 13.39
CA LYS A 305 -1.02 9.96 12.73
C LYS A 305 0.46 9.96 12.39
N ARG A 306 0.81 10.50 11.22
CA ARG A 306 2.21 10.80 10.90
C ARG A 306 2.75 11.91 11.78
N ARG A 307 4.07 11.89 11.98
CA ARG A 307 4.74 12.95 12.74
C ARG A 307 4.58 14.31 12.06
N TRP A 308 4.78 14.37 10.74
CA TRP A 308 4.55 15.55 9.89
C TRP A 308 3.67 15.15 8.70
N PRO A 309 2.33 15.20 8.84
CA PRO A 309 1.40 14.81 7.79
C PRO A 309 1.57 15.56 6.47
N ASN A 310 2.02 16.83 6.53
CA ASN A 310 2.18 17.71 5.37
C ASN A 310 3.59 17.65 4.75
N ALA A 311 4.46 16.78 5.25
CA ALA A 311 5.78 16.54 4.67
C ALA A 311 5.82 15.18 3.96
N PRO A 312 6.70 15.00 2.96
CA PRO A 312 6.90 13.72 2.29
C PRO A 312 7.17 12.56 3.26
N LEU A 313 6.75 11.36 2.88
CA LEU A 313 6.89 10.15 3.70
C LEU A 313 8.34 9.86 4.09
N CYS A 314 9.27 10.17 3.19
CA CYS A 314 10.69 9.94 3.38
C CYS A 314 11.41 11.04 4.19
N THR A 315 10.66 12.01 4.75
CA THR A 315 11.21 13.04 5.62
C THR A 315 11.73 12.45 6.92
N TYR A 316 12.89 12.89 7.35
CA TYR A 316 13.42 12.60 8.67
C TYR A 316 14.15 13.78 9.25
N SER A 317 14.25 13.84 10.55
CA SER A 317 14.88 14.93 11.25
C SER A 317 15.71 14.50 12.43
N ARG A 318 16.51 15.44 12.90
CA ARG A 318 17.13 15.40 14.21
C ARG A 318 16.91 16.72 14.92
N SER A 319 16.30 16.67 16.09
CA SER A 319 15.98 17.86 16.90
C SER A 319 16.82 17.90 18.16
N GLY A 320 17.24 19.10 18.56
CA GLY A 320 17.92 19.41 19.80
C GLY A 320 17.16 20.48 20.59
N TYR A 321 17.48 20.63 21.88
CA TYR A 321 16.91 21.66 22.74
C TYR A 321 17.09 23.04 22.11
N ASN A 322 16.19 23.99 22.42
CA ASN A 322 16.12 25.34 21.83
C ASN A 322 15.81 25.36 20.33
N ASN A 323 15.11 24.35 19.79
CA ASN A 323 14.82 24.17 18.36
C ASN A 323 16.07 24.26 17.48
N ASN A 324 17.09 23.50 17.86
CA ASN A 324 18.18 23.16 16.97
C ASN A 324 17.75 21.99 16.12
N ASP A 325 17.34 22.23 14.87
CA ASP A 325 16.70 21.24 14.03
C ASP A 325 17.43 21.06 12.69
N LEU A 326 17.56 19.80 12.31
CA LEU A 326 18.01 19.35 11.00
C LEU A 326 16.92 18.50 10.37
N PHE A 327 16.32 18.96 9.26
CA PHE A 327 15.44 18.19 8.42
C PHE A 327 16.16 17.76 7.15
N VAL A 328 15.96 16.52 6.74
CA VAL A 328 16.40 15.99 5.46
C VAL A 328 15.18 15.44 4.74
N ILE A 329 14.94 15.93 3.53
CA ILE A 329 13.70 15.69 2.79
C ILE A 329 14.06 15.19 1.38
N PRO A 330 14.28 13.86 1.22
CA PRO A 330 14.75 13.30 -0.04
C PRO A 330 13.84 13.57 -1.24
N ALA A 331 12.51 13.55 -1.06
CA ALA A 331 11.58 13.83 -2.15
C ALA A 331 11.70 15.25 -2.72
N TRP A 332 12.20 16.17 -1.91
CA TRP A 332 12.44 17.56 -2.33
C TRP A 332 13.91 17.87 -2.65
N ASN A 333 14.80 16.86 -2.57
CA ASN A 333 16.25 17.08 -2.63
C ASN A 333 16.72 18.20 -1.71
N MET A 334 16.17 18.26 -0.49
CA MET A 334 16.28 19.44 0.39
C MET A 334 16.85 19.07 1.76
N VAL A 335 17.66 19.98 2.28
CA VAL A 335 18.11 19.99 3.67
C VAL A 335 17.73 21.33 4.28
N ILE A 336 17.14 21.31 5.46
CA ILE A 336 16.78 22.50 6.22
C ILE A 336 17.44 22.40 7.58
N VAL A 337 18.21 23.42 7.96
CA VAL A 337 18.84 23.54 9.28
C VAL A 337 18.40 24.84 9.91
N ARG A 338 17.87 24.76 11.10
CA ARG A 338 17.68 25.92 11.98
C ARG A 338 18.42 25.70 13.28
N LEU A 339 19.26 26.63 13.71
CA LEU A 339 19.86 26.62 15.02
C LEU A 339 19.19 27.71 15.87
N GLY A 340 18.35 27.27 16.80
CA GLY A 340 17.54 28.13 17.66
C GLY A 340 18.21 28.45 19.00
N LEU A 341 17.68 29.48 19.66
CA LEU A 341 17.93 29.85 21.06
C LEU A 341 16.59 29.99 21.81
N ASP A 342 15.57 29.27 21.33
CA ASP A 342 14.20 29.38 21.84
C ASP A 342 14.13 28.80 23.26
N GLN A 343 13.28 29.41 24.08
CA GLN A 343 12.96 28.93 25.42
C GLN A 343 11.74 28.01 25.36
N ARG A 344 11.32 27.40 26.48
CA ARG A 344 10.15 26.51 26.49
C ARG A 344 8.85 27.21 26.06
N GLU A 345 8.71 28.47 26.43
CA GLU A 345 7.57 29.33 26.08
C GLU A 345 7.50 29.70 24.59
N ASP A 346 8.65 29.70 23.90
CA ASP A 346 8.80 30.05 22.48
C ASP A 346 9.18 28.86 21.64
N GLU A 347 9.03 27.63 22.16
CA GLU A 347 9.42 26.40 21.45
C GLU A 347 8.51 26.17 20.24
N ILE A 348 9.10 26.07 19.05
CA ILE A 348 8.40 25.70 17.84
C ILE A 348 7.98 24.22 17.98
N THR A 349 6.69 23.99 17.97
CA THR A 349 6.11 22.66 18.16
C THR A 349 6.21 21.81 16.89
N VAL A 350 5.98 20.51 17.04
CA VAL A 350 5.88 19.58 15.88
C VAL A 350 4.75 20.00 14.93
N ALA A 351 3.66 20.58 15.45
CA ALA A 351 2.53 21.03 14.64
C ALA A 351 2.91 22.28 13.81
N GLU A 352 3.62 23.22 14.38
CA GLU A 352 4.09 24.41 13.67
C GLU A 352 5.15 24.05 12.62
N TYR A 353 6.07 23.15 12.92
CA TYR A 353 6.97 22.61 11.90
C TYR A 353 6.20 21.89 10.77
N ASN A 354 5.10 21.21 11.06
CA ASN A 354 4.28 20.60 10.02
C ASN A 354 3.66 21.65 9.08
N VAL A 355 3.22 22.81 9.61
CA VAL A 355 2.72 23.92 8.80
C VAL A 355 3.85 24.59 8.00
N PHE A 356 5.02 24.78 8.62
CA PHE A 356 6.20 25.29 7.92
C PHE A 356 6.58 24.38 6.74
N LEU A 357 6.65 23.07 6.95
CA LEU A 357 6.96 22.10 5.90
C LEU A 357 5.89 22.09 4.80
N LYS A 358 4.60 22.27 5.15
CA LYS A 358 3.54 22.47 4.14
C LYS A 358 3.87 23.64 3.23
N LYS A 359 4.19 24.81 3.83
CA LYS A 359 4.52 26.05 3.07
C LYS A 359 5.79 25.90 2.23
N ILE A 360 6.80 25.17 2.68
CA ILE A 360 7.99 24.82 1.88
C ILE A 360 7.58 23.96 0.68
N GLY A 361 6.75 22.95 0.88
CA GLY A 361 6.24 22.10 -0.20
C GLY A 361 5.45 22.87 -1.25
N GLU A 362 4.65 23.85 -0.81
CA GLU A 362 3.89 24.75 -1.70
C GLU A 362 4.79 25.67 -2.55
N ALA A 363 6.02 25.92 -2.10
CA ALA A 363 6.98 26.73 -2.85
C ALA A 363 7.73 25.92 -3.93
N ILE A 364 7.72 24.59 -3.88
CA ILE A 364 8.43 23.74 -4.83
C ILE A 364 7.59 23.59 -6.11
N LEU A 365 8.21 23.81 -7.25
CA LEU A 365 7.57 23.77 -8.58
C LEU A 365 7.81 22.46 -9.35
N ASP A 366 8.82 21.66 -8.94
CA ASP A 366 9.06 20.34 -9.53
C ASP A 366 8.01 19.31 -9.15
N PRO A 367 7.77 18.32 -10.01
CA PRO A 367 6.98 17.15 -9.63
C PRO A 367 7.61 16.41 -8.44
N VAL A 368 6.79 16.06 -7.48
CA VAL A 368 7.23 15.34 -6.26
C VAL A 368 6.89 13.87 -6.39
N VAL A 369 7.88 12.98 -6.33
CA VAL A 369 7.70 11.53 -6.40
C VAL A 369 7.76 10.95 -4.99
N GLU A 370 6.64 10.41 -4.51
CA GLU A 370 6.51 9.75 -3.21
C GLU A 370 6.22 8.25 -3.33
N GLY A 371 6.47 7.51 -2.26
CA GLY A 371 6.21 6.07 -2.16
C GLY A 371 7.48 5.23 -2.06
N GLU A 372 7.28 3.93 -1.84
CA GLU A 372 8.36 2.96 -1.82
C GLU A 372 8.74 2.56 -3.24
N ARG A 373 9.84 3.08 -3.75
CA ARG A 373 10.32 2.84 -5.12
C ARG A 373 10.78 1.39 -5.31
N LYS A 374 9.80 0.48 -5.37
CA LYS A 374 9.98 -0.97 -5.54
C LYS A 374 8.95 -1.51 -6.51
N ILE A 375 9.24 -2.63 -7.15
CA ILE A 375 8.27 -3.33 -7.99
C ILE A 375 7.01 -3.65 -7.18
N TRP A 376 5.83 -3.40 -7.78
CA TRP A 376 4.48 -3.61 -7.21
C TRP A 376 4.12 -2.70 -6.03
N HIS A 377 4.93 -1.68 -5.73
CA HIS A 377 4.59 -0.69 -4.72
C HIS A 377 4.11 0.59 -5.40
N PRO A 378 2.91 1.07 -5.07
CA PRO A 378 2.37 2.30 -5.64
C PRO A 378 3.26 3.52 -5.35
N LEU A 379 3.45 4.34 -6.37
CA LEU A 379 4.08 5.64 -6.29
C LEU A 379 3.06 6.72 -6.58
N THR A 380 3.25 7.88 -5.99
CA THR A 380 2.49 9.09 -6.25
C THR A 380 3.40 10.12 -6.87
N VAL A 381 2.95 10.77 -7.96
CA VAL A 381 3.63 11.94 -8.51
C VAL A 381 2.69 13.12 -8.46
N ASP A 382 3.07 14.16 -7.73
CA ASP A 382 2.33 15.41 -7.57
C ASP A 382 2.94 16.51 -8.43
N PHE A 383 2.09 17.17 -9.19
CA PHE A 383 2.41 18.34 -10.00
C PHE A 383 1.74 19.58 -9.40
N ARG A 384 2.39 20.74 -9.50
CA ARG A 384 1.84 22.03 -9.07
C ARG A 384 1.26 22.76 -10.27
N GLY A 385 -0.01 22.49 -10.56
CA GLY A 385 -0.76 23.09 -11.67
C GLY A 385 -1.63 24.28 -11.25
N PRO A 386 -2.67 24.59 -12.03
CA PRO A 386 -3.57 25.70 -11.72
C PRO A 386 -4.28 25.46 -10.38
N MET A 387 -4.49 26.56 -9.64
CA MET A 387 -5.32 26.60 -8.43
C MET A 387 -6.76 26.35 -8.83
N SER A 388 -7.42 25.38 -8.17
CA SER A 388 -8.82 25.06 -8.41
C SER A 388 -9.49 24.59 -7.12
N SER A 389 -10.82 24.55 -7.12
CA SER A 389 -11.65 23.97 -6.08
C SER A 389 -12.50 22.85 -6.66
N GLU A 390 -12.85 21.84 -5.86
CA GLU A 390 -13.74 20.77 -6.29
C GLU A 390 -15.14 21.25 -6.72
N ASN A 391 -15.51 22.48 -6.36
CA ASN A 391 -16.80 23.10 -6.69
C ASN A 391 -16.68 24.15 -7.83
N ASP A 392 -15.52 24.26 -8.50
CA ASP A 392 -15.37 25.23 -9.60
C ASP A 392 -16.12 24.76 -10.85
N GLU A 393 -17.05 25.62 -11.31
CA GLU A 393 -17.89 25.35 -12.47
C GLU A 393 -17.18 25.56 -13.82
N SER A 394 -16.31 26.58 -13.89
CA SER A 394 -15.66 26.97 -15.15
C SER A 394 -14.33 27.69 -14.89
N PRO A 395 -13.22 27.05 -15.12
CA PRO A 395 -13.10 25.65 -15.57
C PRO A 395 -13.38 24.65 -14.44
N ASN A 396 -14.13 23.59 -14.77
CA ASN A 396 -14.31 22.46 -13.87
C ASN A 396 -13.02 21.63 -13.80
N PRO A 397 -12.40 21.43 -12.60
CA PRO A 397 -11.11 20.76 -12.50
C PRO A 397 -11.12 19.28 -12.92
N PHE A 398 -12.26 18.63 -12.88
CA PHE A 398 -12.39 17.22 -13.25
C PHE A 398 -12.68 17.04 -14.75
N LEU A 399 -13.36 18.01 -15.38
CA LEU A 399 -13.89 17.91 -16.73
C LEU A 399 -13.08 18.72 -17.77
N ASP A 400 -12.64 19.94 -17.42
CA ASP A 400 -12.02 20.90 -18.32
C ASP A 400 -10.48 20.88 -18.29
N TYR A 401 -9.89 20.00 -17.49
CA TYR A 401 -8.47 19.70 -17.48
C TYR A 401 -8.25 18.20 -17.64
N ARG A 402 -7.16 17.85 -18.32
CA ARG A 402 -6.74 16.46 -18.46
C ARG A 402 -5.27 16.32 -18.17
N LEU A 403 -4.94 15.69 -17.04
CA LEU A 403 -3.59 15.23 -16.75
C LEU A 403 -3.45 13.78 -17.23
N GLU A 404 -2.41 13.52 -17.99
CA GLU A 404 -1.91 12.18 -18.33
C GLU A 404 -0.40 12.16 -18.15
N VAL A 405 0.13 11.06 -17.66
CA VAL A 405 1.57 10.92 -17.46
C VAL A 405 2.06 9.65 -18.12
N VAL A 406 2.99 9.82 -19.04
CA VAL A 406 3.64 8.69 -19.71
C VAL A 406 4.85 8.27 -18.88
N PHE A 407 4.76 7.13 -18.26
CA PHE A 407 5.90 6.47 -17.60
C PHE A 407 6.60 5.55 -18.60
N LYS A 408 7.93 5.60 -18.64
CA LYS A 408 8.76 4.73 -19.46
C LYS A 408 9.70 3.93 -18.55
N GLY A 409 9.55 2.61 -18.57
CA GLY A 409 10.36 1.69 -17.78
C GLY A 409 11.70 1.32 -18.41
N PRO A 410 12.57 0.64 -17.67
CA PRO A 410 13.89 0.20 -18.10
C PRO A 410 13.83 -0.76 -19.31
N ASN A 411 12.75 -1.53 -19.45
CA ASN A 411 12.48 -2.43 -20.56
C ASN A 411 11.90 -1.72 -21.81
N GLY A 412 11.76 -0.40 -21.77
CA GLY A 412 11.16 0.40 -22.85
C GLY A 412 9.63 0.41 -22.89
N ARG A 413 8.96 -0.38 -22.03
CA ARG A 413 7.49 -0.35 -21.92
C ARG A 413 7.01 1.01 -21.45
N LYS A 414 5.91 1.46 -22.02
CA LYS A 414 5.28 2.74 -21.67
C LYS A 414 3.92 2.49 -21.05
N TYR A 415 3.60 3.30 -20.05
CA TYR A 415 2.30 3.37 -19.40
C TYR A 415 1.77 4.80 -19.55
N ASN A 416 0.61 4.97 -20.16
CA ASN A 416 -0.08 6.26 -20.21
C ASN A 416 -1.10 6.28 -19.07
N VAL A 417 -0.75 6.91 -17.96
CA VAL A 417 -1.53 6.85 -16.73
C VAL A 417 -2.35 8.12 -16.57
N PRO A 418 -3.68 8.01 -16.44
CA PRO A 418 -4.51 9.17 -16.18
C PRO A 418 -4.25 9.73 -14.79
N GLY A 419 -4.15 11.06 -14.70
CA GLY A 419 -4.08 11.78 -13.43
C GLY A 419 -5.37 12.52 -13.12
N PHE A 420 -5.43 13.09 -11.93
CA PHE A 420 -6.62 13.72 -11.38
C PHE A 420 -6.29 14.98 -10.55
N PHE A 421 -7.28 15.82 -10.31
CA PHE A 421 -7.20 16.93 -9.37
C PHE A 421 -7.29 16.42 -7.92
N ALA A 422 -6.34 16.80 -7.09
CA ALA A 422 -6.19 16.34 -5.71
C ALA A 422 -6.28 17.46 -4.67
N GLY A 423 -6.84 18.62 -5.04
CA GLY A 423 -6.99 19.75 -4.14
C GLY A 423 -5.66 20.22 -3.58
N ASP A 424 -5.51 20.24 -2.24
CA ASP A 424 -4.25 20.55 -1.57
C ASP A 424 -3.27 19.36 -1.47
N GLY A 425 -3.67 18.20 -1.97
CA GLY A 425 -2.92 16.94 -1.90
C GLY A 425 -3.13 16.15 -0.62
N HIS A 426 -3.84 16.70 0.36
CA HIS A 426 -4.06 16.09 1.67
C HIS A 426 -5.55 15.82 2.00
N GLY A 427 -6.43 16.04 1.04
CA GLY A 427 -7.87 15.86 1.16
C GLY A 427 -8.65 17.17 1.29
N GLY A 428 -7.97 18.32 1.24
CA GLY A 428 -8.64 19.63 1.13
C GLY A 428 -9.23 19.83 -0.26
N SER A 429 -10.43 20.40 -0.32
CA SER A 429 -11.22 20.60 -1.54
C SER A 429 -10.63 21.62 -2.51
N THR A 430 -9.73 22.49 -2.04
CA THR A 430 -9.12 23.58 -2.81
C THR A 430 -7.61 23.48 -2.78
N GLY A 431 -6.97 23.68 -3.93
CA GLY A 431 -5.52 23.62 -4.01
C GLY A 431 -5.02 23.62 -5.45
N ASN A 432 -3.74 23.29 -5.61
CA ASN A 432 -3.09 23.27 -6.92
C ASN A 432 -2.37 21.95 -7.19
N VAL A 433 -2.73 20.88 -6.46
CA VAL A 433 -2.12 19.56 -6.64
C VAL A 433 -2.87 18.78 -7.71
N TRP A 434 -2.12 18.39 -8.74
CA TRP A 434 -2.55 17.48 -9.80
C TRP A 434 -1.73 16.21 -9.67
N ARG A 435 -2.38 15.09 -9.44
CA ARG A 435 -1.79 13.83 -8.96
C ARG A 435 -1.92 12.72 -9.98
N VAL A 436 -0.91 11.87 -10.04
CA VAL A 436 -1.00 10.56 -10.67
C VAL A 436 -0.47 9.49 -9.72
N HIS A 437 -1.16 8.36 -9.68
CA HIS A 437 -0.67 7.16 -9.02
C HIS A 437 -0.11 6.19 -10.05
N PHE A 438 1.02 5.57 -9.74
CA PHE A 438 1.66 4.63 -10.64
C PHE A 438 2.29 3.46 -9.88
N THR A 439 2.08 2.24 -10.37
CA THR A 439 2.69 1.03 -9.82
C THR A 439 3.67 0.43 -10.83
N PRO A 440 4.99 0.50 -10.58
CA PRO A 440 6.01 -0.04 -11.47
C PRO A 440 6.05 -1.57 -11.43
N ASP A 441 6.30 -2.21 -12.58
CA ASP A 441 6.39 -3.67 -12.74
C ASP A 441 7.82 -4.17 -13.00
N ALA A 442 8.80 -3.29 -13.07
CA ALA A 442 10.19 -3.62 -13.33
C ALA A 442 11.15 -2.80 -12.47
N ALA A 443 12.27 -3.43 -12.05
CA ALA A 443 13.37 -2.73 -11.38
C ALA A 443 14.24 -1.98 -12.38
N GLY A 444 14.83 -0.88 -11.95
CA GLY A 444 15.74 -0.04 -12.73
C GLY A 444 15.23 1.39 -12.88
N GLN A 445 15.83 2.10 -13.83
CA GLN A 445 15.56 3.52 -14.07
C GLN A 445 14.23 3.70 -14.82
N TRP A 446 13.36 4.51 -14.25
CA TRP A 446 12.11 4.96 -14.85
C TRP A 446 12.16 6.45 -15.14
N SER A 447 11.52 6.88 -16.20
CA SER A 447 11.29 8.28 -16.49
C SER A 447 9.80 8.53 -16.70
N PHE A 448 9.36 9.77 -16.48
CA PHE A 448 7.99 10.18 -16.76
C PHE A 448 7.93 11.55 -17.43
N ARG A 449 6.84 11.79 -18.16
CA ARG A 449 6.51 13.08 -18.74
C ARG A 449 5.02 13.33 -18.68
N SER A 450 4.62 14.49 -18.18
CA SER A 450 3.22 14.92 -18.14
C SER A 450 2.74 15.42 -19.52
N SER A 451 1.47 15.15 -19.79
CA SER A 451 0.64 15.87 -20.75
C SER A 451 -0.50 16.50 -19.97
N PHE A 452 -0.57 17.82 -19.96
CA PHE A 452 -1.59 18.56 -19.25
C PHE A 452 -2.35 19.47 -20.21
N ARG A 453 -3.61 19.16 -20.43
CA ARG A 453 -4.44 19.83 -21.42
C ARG A 453 -5.59 20.57 -20.73
N LYS A 454 -5.94 21.73 -21.28
CA LYS A 454 -7.07 22.57 -20.84
C LYS A 454 -8.03 22.80 -22.01
N GLY A 455 -9.33 22.70 -21.76
CA GLY A 455 -10.37 22.95 -22.74
C GLY A 455 -11.67 22.32 -22.33
N LYS A 456 -12.77 22.75 -22.90
CA LYS A 456 -14.10 22.26 -22.59
C LYS A 456 -14.18 20.74 -22.76
N HIS A 457 -14.53 20.02 -21.69
CA HIS A 457 -14.70 18.57 -21.64
C HIS A 457 -13.47 17.76 -22.11
N VAL A 458 -12.26 18.34 -21.98
CA VAL A 458 -11.05 17.69 -22.45
C VAL A 458 -10.70 16.41 -21.70
N ALA A 459 -11.14 16.28 -20.43
CA ALA A 459 -10.86 15.11 -19.62
C ALA A 459 -11.43 13.83 -20.21
N VAL A 460 -12.60 13.87 -20.81
CA VAL A 460 -13.27 12.69 -21.36
C VAL A 460 -12.89 12.39 -22.82
N SER A 461 -12.00 13.19 -23.42
CA SER A 461 -11.49 12.96 -24.76
C SER A 461 -10.30 12.01 -24.74
N LEU A 462 -10.35 10.98 -25.57
CA LEU A 462 -9.23 10.04 -25.79
C LEU A 462 -8.21 10.55 -26.81
N LYS A 463 -8.48 11.68 -27.47
CA LYS A 463 -7.55 12.28 -28.41
C LYS A 463 -6.41 13.00 -27.67
N SER A 464 -5.18 12.59 -27.89
CA SER A 464 -4.00 13.15 -27.21
C SER A 464 -3.82 14.65 -27.40
N ASP A 465 -4.23 15.18 -28.57
CA ASP A 465 -4.13 16.59 -28.97
C ASP A 465 -5.36 17.45 -28.59
N ALA A 466 -6.38 16.87 -27.94
CA ALA A 466 -7.56 17.63 -27.52
C ALA A 466 -7.19 18.69 -26.48
N GLY A 467 -7.73 19.90 -26.63
CA GLY A 467 -7.47 21.07 -25.76
C GLY A 467 -6.10 21.69 -25.97
N GLU A 468 -5.84 22.77 -25.25
CA GLU A 468 -4.58 23.53 -25.29
C GLU A 468 -3.61 23.05 -24.18
N PRO A 469 -2.28 23.14 -24.39
CA PRO A 469 -1.32 22.86 -23.33
C PRO A 469 -1.51 23.79 -22.11
N GLY A 470 -1.51 23.26 -20.91
CA GLY A 470 -1.57 24.02 -19.67
C GLY A 470 -0.22 24.12 -18.97
N GLU A 471 -0.21 24.68 -17.76
CA GLU A 471 1.00 25.12 -17.02
C GLU A 471 1.99 23.99 -16.71
N ILE A 472 1.51 22.77 -16.52
CA ILE A 472 2.35 21.61 -16.18
C ILE A 472 2.51 20.63 -17.35
N ASP A 473 2.17 21.05 -18.56
CA ASP A 473 2.39 20.26 -19.76
C ASP A 473 3.89 20.07 -20.02
N GLY A 474 4.31 18.85 -20.28
CA GLY A 474 5.70 18.52 -20.61
C GLY A 474 6.65 18.47 -19.43
N GLN A 475 6.19 18.66 -18.19
CA GLN A 475 7.03 18.42 -17.01
C GLN A 475 7.46 16.96 -16.97
N ASN A 476 8.67 16.71 -16.52
CA ASN A 476 9.27 15.37 -16.53
C ASN A 476 10.10 15.11 -15.27
N GLY A 477 10.45 13.87 -15.07
CA GLY A 477 11.33 13.45 -13.97
C GLY A 477 11.76 12.01 -14.15
N GLU A 478 12.64 11.59 -13.26
CA GLU A 478 13.19 10.25 -13.26
C GLU A 478 13.26 9.71 -11.82
N PHE A 479 13.18 8.40 -11.69
CA PHE A 479 13.35 7.70 -10.41
C PHE A 479 13.81 6.28 -10.63
N GLU A 480 14.52 5.73 -9.65
CA GLU A 480 14.98 4.34 -9.66
C GLU A 480 14.03 3.46 -8.86
N VAL A 481 13.70 2.30 -9.39
CA VAL A 481 12.86 1.28 -8.76
C VAL A 481 13.72 0.09 -8.38
N ALA A 482 13.66 -0.30 -7.11
CA ALA A 482 14.36 -1.47 -6.58
C ALA A 482 13.57 -2.76 -6.85
N GLU A 483 14.25 -3.89 -6.71
CA GLU A 483 13.66 -5.23 -6.82
C GLU A 483 12.48 -5.43 -5.88
N ARG A 484 11.62 -6.36 -6.25
CA ARG A 484 10.47 -6.80 -5.48
C ARG A 484 10.89 -7.41 -4.14
N ILE A 485 10.11 -7.14 -3.11
CA ILE A 485 10.21 -7.84 -1.83
C ILE A 485 9.15 -8.95 -1.81
N SER A 486 9.57 -10.21 -1.85
CA SER A 486 8.65 -11.36 -1.86
C SER A 486 7.79 -11.45 -0.61
N GLU A 487 8.33 -11.02 0.53
CA GLU A 487 7.69 -11.01 1.84
C GLU A 487 6.85 -9.75 2.10
N ALA A 488 6.75 -8.84 1.13
CA ALA A 488 5.87 -7.69 1.24
C ALA A 488 4.40 -8.14 1.38
N PRO A 489 3.58 -7.42 2.16
CA PRO A 489 2.25 -7.88 2.50
C PRO A 489 1.31 -7.88 1.29
N GLY A 490 0.46 -8.89 1.23
CA GLY A 490 -0.60 -9.01 0.23
C GLY A 490 -0.11 -8.92 -1.22
N PHE A 491 -0.77 -8.07 -2.00
CA PHE A 491 -0.44 -7.88 -3.42
C PHE A 491 0.78 -6.98 -3.67
N LEU A 492 1.33 -6.35 -2.66
CA LEU A 492 2.64 -5.71 -2.77
C LEU A 492 3.76 -6.75 -2.98
N GLY A 493 3.62 -7.94 -2.39
CA GLY A 493 4.50 -9.08 -2.61
C GLY A 493 4.07 -9.98 -3.77
N LYS A 494 2.76 -10.25 -3.92
CA LYS A 494 2.22 -11.13 -4.97
C LYS A 494 2.21 -10.47 -6.36
N GLY A 495 2.20 -9.14 -6.41
CA GLY A 495 2.10 -8.39 -7.67
C GLY A 495 0.70 -8.35 -8.26
N LYS A 496 0.60 -7.85 -9.49
CA LYS A 496 -0.67 -7.62 -10.17
C LYS A 496 -1.41 -8.91 -10.48
N LEU A 497 -2.73 -8.87 -10.30
CA LEU A 497 -3.66 -9.91 -10.75
C LEU A 497 -3.93 -9.74 -12.25
N ALA A 498 -3.75 -10.78 -13.03
CA ALA A 498 -3.85 -10.71 -14.49
C ALA A 498 -4.53 -11.94 -15.09
N TYR A 499 -5.20 -11.72 -16.22
CA TYR A 499 -5.69 -12.80 -17.09
C TYR A 499 -4.53 -13.56 -17.76
N VAL A 500 -4.70 -14.87 -17.95
CA VAL A 500 -3.75 -15.71 -18.64
C VAL A 500 -4.46 -16.43 -19.77
N ALA A 501 -4.04 -16.19 -20.99
CA ALA A 501 -4.65 -16.78 -22.18
C ALA A 501 -4.66 -18.31 -22.11
N GLY A 502 -5.81 -18.91 -22.43
CA GLY A 502 -6.02 -20.35 -22.42
C GLY A 502 -6.11 -20.99 -21.03
N LYS A 503 -6.25 -20.18 -19.95
CA LYS A 503 -6.39 -20.67 -18.58
C LYS A 503 -7.73 -20.23 -17.98
N PHE A 504 -8.23 -21.05 -17.04
CA PHE A 504 -9.47 -20.80 -16.31
C PHE A 504 -9.25 -20.16 -14.94
N TYR A 505 -8.09 -19.56 -14.74
CA TYR A 505 -7.75 -18.88 -13.48
C TYR A 505 -6.88 -17.67 -13.75
N LEU A 506 -7.12 -16.60 -13.03
CA LEU A 506 -6.24 -15.45 -12.98
C LEU A 506 -4.90 -15.82 -12.32
N LYS A 507 -3.90 -14.96 -12.48
CA LYS A 507 -2.57 -15.20 -11.97
C LYS A 507 -2.00 -13.93 -11.33
N THR A 508 -1.29 -14.07 -10.24
CA THR A 508 -0.49 -13.00 -9.65
C THR A 508 0.90 -13.00 -10.30
N LEU A 509 1.28 -11.84 -10.87
CA LEU A 509 2.49 -11.72 -11.69
C LEU A 509 3.79 -11.68 -10.87
N GLY A 510 3.73 -11.23 -9.62
CA GLY A 510 4.91 -11.12 -8.77
C GLY A 510 5.40 -12.46 -8.23
N ASP A 511 4.54 -13.31 -7.70
CA ASP A 511 4.90 -14.64 -7.19
C ASP A 511 4.62 -15.78 -8.18
N ASN A 512 4.05 -15.43 -9.34
CA ASN A 512 3.77 -16.34 -10.47
C ASN A 512 2.79 -17.48 -10.12
N LYS A 513 1.82 -17.24 -9.21
CA LYS A 513 0.84 -18.22 -8.77
C LYS A 513 -0.52 -17.97 -9.38
N TYR A 514 -1.23 -19.05 -9.67
CA TYR A 514 -2.64 -18.97 -10.03
C TYR A 514 -3.47 -18.65 -8.79
N TRP A 515 -4.45 -17.79 -8.99
CA TRP A 515 -5.34 -17.31 -7.96
C TRP A 515 -6.74 -17.92 -8.12
N ILE A 516 -7.33 -18.28 -7.01
CA ILE A 516 -8.69 -18.83 -6.96
C ILE A 516 -9.53 -17.94 -6.03
N LYS A 517 -10.70 -17.53 -6.53
CA LYS A 517 -11.64 -16.64 -5.85
C LYS A 517 -12.35 -17.39 -4.73
N GLY A 518 -12.45 -16.78 -3.59
CA GLY A 518 -13.29 -17.16 -2.46
C GLY A 518 -13.60 -15.90 -1.66
N GLY A 519 -14.58 -15.13 -2.13
CA GLY A 519 -14.86 -13.76 -1.73
C GLY A 519 -16.17 -13.56 -1.00
N ALA A 520 -16.37 -12.33 -0.56
CA ALA A 520 -17.60 -11.82 0.03
C ALA A 520 -18.26 -10.83 -0.93
N ASP A 521 -19.53 -11.10 -1.26
CA ASP A 521 -20.39 -10.26 -2.08
C ASP A 521 -21.32 -9.38 -1.23
N SER A 522 -21.27 -9.47 0.07
CA SER A 522 -22.10 -8.64 0.97
C SER A 522 -21.23 -7.95 2.01
N PRO A 523 -21.54 -6.69 2.35
CA PRO A 523 -22.59 -5.87 1.73
C PRO A 523 -22.07 -5.22 0.43
N GLU A 524 -22.88 -5.17 -0.61
CA GLU A 524 -22.58 -4.48 -1.86
C GLU A 524 -22.32 -2.98 -1.64
N ASP A 525 -23.03 -2.38 -0.68
CA ASP A 525 -22.80 -1.02 -0.20
C ASP A 525 -21.68 -0.95 0.87
N PHE A 526 -20.61 -1.75 0.74
CA PHE A 526 -19.48 -1.79 1.68
C PHE A 526 -18.90 -0.41 1.97
N LEU A 527 -18.93 0.48 0.98
CA LEU A 527 -18.46 1.86 1.10
C LEU A 527 -19.47 2.83 1.73
N ALA A 528 -20.66 2.39 2.09
CA ALA A 528 -21.62 3.21 2.86
C ALA A 528 -21.18 3.35 4.32
N TYR A 529 -19.98 3.83 4.55
CA TYR A 529 -19.39 3.86 5.86
C TYR A 529 -19.44 5.25 6.51
N SER A 530 -19.99 5.31 7.71
CA SER A 530 -20.23 6.56 8.45
C SER A 530 -18.96 7.33 8.84
N GLY A 531 -17.80 6.68 8.76
CA GLY A 531 -16.51 7.30 9.03
C GLY A 531 -15.89 8.00 7.84
N PHE A 532 -16.48 7.92 6.65
CA PHE A 532 -16.09 8.73 5.51
C PHE A 532 -16.71 10.13 5.58
N ASP A 533 -15.98 11.11 5.08
CA ASP A 533 -16.50 12.47 4.97
C ASP A 533 -17.72 12.50 4.03
N ASN A 534 -18.66 13.41 4.31
CA ASN A 534 -19.86 13.64 3.50
C ASN A 534 -20.69 12.38 3.18
N THR A 535 -20.71 11.40 4.08
CA THR A 535 -21.57 10.23 3.96
C THR A 535 -22.94 10.51 4.56
N LEU A 536 -24.01 10.27 3.80
CA LEU A 536 -25.40 10.46 4.28
C LEU A 536 -25.78 9.42 5.34
N THR A 537 -26.58 9.87 6.31
CA THR A 537 -27.06 9.04 7.42
C THR A 537 -28.52 8.63 7.28
N GLY A 538 -29.20 9.01 6.22
CA GLY A 538 -30.67 8.93 6.10
C GLY A 538 -31.22 7.94 5.08
N SER A 539 -30.44 6.98 4.57
CA SER A 539 -30.95 5.98 3.64
C SER A 539 -31.82 4.90 4.31
N ARG A 540 -32.61 4.17 3.52
CA ARG A 540 -33.46 3.04 3.97
C ARG A 540 -32.64 1.97 4.72
N PHE A 541 -31.41 1.69 4.30
CA PHE A 541 -30.53 0.69 4.88
C PHE A 541 -29.50 1.29 5.84
N GLY A 542 -29.54 2.61 6.07
CA GLY A 542 -28.61 3.32 6.93
C GLY A 542 -27.19 3.37 6.37
N VAL A 543 -26.24 3.77 7.22
CA VAL A 543 -24.80 3.73 6.91
C VAL A 543 -24.12 2.75 7.83
N LYS A 544 -23.12 2.06 7.34
CA LYS A 544 -22.31 1.08 8.07
C LYS A 544 -21.43 1.78 9.10
N LYS A 545 -21.25 1.16 10.25
CA LYS A 545 -20.30 1.58 11.29
C LYS A 545 -19.19 0.57 11.48
N TYR A 546 -19.45 -0.68 11.12
CA TYR A 546 -18.56 -1.83 11.38
C TYR A 546 -18.07 -1.83 12.84
N ALA A 547 -18.96 -1.47 13.77
CA ALA A 547 -18.62 -1.26 15.18
C ALA A 547 -18.03 -2.50 15.84
N GLN A 548 -18.50 -3.68 15.47
CA GLN A 548 -18.00 -4.97 15.96
C GLN A 548 -16.57 -5.25 15.51
N HIS A 549 -16.11 -4.58 14.43
CA HIS A 549 -14.78 -4.75 13.86
C HIS A 549 -13.76 -3.68 14.31
N ILE A 550 -14.15 -2.68 15.10
CA ILE A 550 -13.21 -1.71 15.68
C ILE A 550 -12.12 -2.44 16.51
N ARG A 551 -12.46 -3.53 17.18
CA ARG A 551 -11.52 -4.37 17.96
C ARG A 551 -10.47 -5.10 17.10
N ASP A 552 -10.73 -5.25 15.79
CA ASP A 552 -9.83 -5.91 14.85
C ASP A 552 -8.83 -4.95 14.22
N TRP A 553 -9.05 -3.65 14.37
CA TRP A 553 -8.06 -2.65 14.04
C TRP A 553 -6.83 -2.80 14.94
N LYS A 554 -5.65 -2.76 14.35
CA LYS A 554 -4.37 -2.93 15.06
C LYS A 554 -3.56 -1.64 15.06
N PRO A 555 -2.83 -1.33 16.15
CA PRO A 555 -1.91 -0.20 16.15
C PRO A 555 -0.93 -0.26 14.98
N GLY A 556 -0.93 0.79 14.18
CA GLY A 556 -0.13 0.87 12.94
C GLY A 556 -0.93 0.64 11.65
N ASP A 557 -2.16 0.14 11.74
CA ASP A 557 -3.08 0.15 10.61
C ASP A 557 -3.50 1.58 10.25
N ALA A 558 -3.94 1.74 9.00
CA ALA A 558 -4.45 3.02 8.52
C ALA A 558 -5.63 3.52 9.36
N ASP A 559 -5.72 4.84 9.49
CA ASP A 559 -6.80 5.54 10.18
C ASP A 559 -6.84 7.00 9.70
N TRP A 560 -7.96 7.69 9.89
CA TRP A 560 -8.11 9.11 9.62
C TRP A 560 -9.00 9.77 10.68
N SER A 561 -8.93 11.10 10.77
CA SER A 561 -9.80 11.93 11.61
C SER A 561 -10.03 11.38 13.04
N ASN A 562 -8.95 10.93 13.72
CA ASN A 562 -8.97 10.45 15.11
C ASN A 562 -9.79 9.16 15.37
N GLY A 563 -9.76 8.22 14.48
CA GLY A 563 -10.36 6.90 14.68
C GLY A 563 -11.53 6.61 13.75
N HIS A 564 -11.85 7.50 12.82
CA HIS A 564 -12.95 7.33 11.90
C HIS A 564 -12.75 6.14 10.93
N GLY A 565 -11.51 5.75 10.63
CA GLY A 565 -11.22 4.61 9.77
C GLY A 565 -11.33 3.22 10.43
N ARG A 566 -11.34 3.14 11.76
CA ARG A 566 -11.10 1.88 12.49
C ARG A 566 -12.14 0.79 12.24
N GLY A 567 -13.38 1.13 12.04
CA GLY A 567 -14.45 0.17 11.77
C GLY A 567 -14.21 -0.59 10.46
N ILE A 568 -14.10 0.12 9.35
CA ILE A 568 -13.94 -0.47 8.01
C ILE A 568 -12.56 -1.13 7.84
N ILE A 569 -11.49 -0.54 8.37
CA ILE A 569 -10.15 -1.14 8.37
C ILE A 569 -10.12 -2.41 9.22
N GLY A 570 -10.80 -2.41 10.38
CA GLY A 570 -10.96 -3.59 11.22
C GLY A 570 -11.78 -4.70 10.53
N ALA A 571 -12.81 -4.34 9.77
CA ALA A 571 -13.59 -5.29 8.97
C ALA A 571 -12.71 -6.00 7.92
N LEU A 572 -11.85 -5.26 7.22
CA LEU A 572 -10.88 -5.83 6.29
C LEU A 572 -9.84 -6.72 6.98
N ASN A 573 -9.37 -6.34 8.17
CA ASN A 573 -8.49 -7.19 8.96
C ASN A 573 -9.14 -8.52 9.30
N TYR A 574 -10.38 -8.48 9.77
CA TYR A 574 -11.14 -9.68 10.12
C TYR A 574 -11.34 -10.61 8.89
N LEU A 575 -11.82 -10.06 7.77
CA LEU A 575 -12.00 -10.82 6.54
C LEU A 575 -10.67 -11.45 6.06
N ALA A 576 -9.57 -10.72 6.13
CA ALA A 576 -8.26 -11.26 5.78
C ALA A 576 -7.78 -12.35 6.74
N GLU A 577 -8.06 -12.26 8.04
CA GLU A 577 -7.76 -13.29 9.05
C GLU A 577 -8.57 -14.57 8.82
N GLU A 578 -9.83 -14.44 8.40
CA GLU A 578 -10.66 -15.56 7.95
C GLU A 578 -10.36 -16.00 6.51
N HIS A 579 -9.31 -15.42 5.91
CA HIS A 579 -8.83 -15.76 4.58
C HIS A 579 -9.79 -15.46 3.42
N VAL A 580 -10.75 -14.58 3.59
CA VAL A 580 -11.52 -14.02 2.48
C VAL A 580 -10.57 -13.21 1.60
N ASN A 581 -10.59 -13.43 0.28
CA ASN A 581 -9.58 -12.85 -0.61
C ASN A 581 -10.13 -11.90 -1.68
N LEU A 582 -11.41 -11.53 -1.55
CA LEU A 582 -12.05 -10.56 -2.43
C LEU A 582 -13.24 -9.94 -1.69
N ILE A 583 -13.50 -8.66 -1.95
CA ILE A 583 -14.74 -7.96 -1.60
C ILE A 583 -15.36 -7.38 -2.87
N TYR A 584 -16.70 -7.56 -2.99
CA TYR A 584 -17.53 -6.93 -4.01
C TYR A 584 -18.09 -5.63 -3.43
N PHE A 585 -18.14 -4.55 -4.19
CA PHE A 585 -18.73 -3.29 -3.75
C PHE A 585 -19.04 -2.34 -4.90
N LEU A 586 -20.01 -1.47 -4.64
CA LEU A 586 -20.45 -0.40 -5.52
C LEU A 586 -19.86 0.94 -5.07
N PRO A 587 -19.17 1.69 -5.96
CA PRO A 587 -18.73 3.06 -5.67
C PRO A 587 -19.85 4.09 -5.88
N MET A 588 -20.98 3.69 -6.49
CA MET A 588 -22.11 4.56 -6.76
C MET A 588 -23.41 3.76 -6.81
N ASN A 589 -24.30 3.98 -5.84
CA ASN A 589 -25.61 3.36 -5.77
C ASN A 589 -26.77 4.38 -5.75
N ILE A 590 -26.57 5.57 -6.31
CA ILE A 590 -27.64 6.56 -6.51
C ILE A 590 -28.74 5.92 -7.36
N GLY A 591 -29.98 5.97 -6.86
CA GLY A 591 -31.12 5.39 -7.55
C GLY A 591 -31.16 3.87 -7.62
N GLY A 592 -30.27 3.20 -6.90
CA GLY A 592 -30.21 1.75 -6.74
C GLY A 592 -30.61 1.30 -5.35
N ASP A 593 -30.18 0.12 -4.97
CA ASP A 593 -30.30 -0.40 -3.61
C ASP A 593 -29.40 0.40 -2.65
N GLY A 594 -29.67 0.40 -1.38
CA GLY A 594 -28.90 1.17 -0.40
C GLY A 594 -29.01 2.69 -0.51
N GLN A 595 -28.77 3.29 -1.65
CA GLN A 595 -28.84 4.74 -1.92
C GLN A 595 -27.99 5.57 -0.93
N ASN A 596 -26.77 5.15 -0.64
CA ASN A 596 -25.94 5.66 0.43
C ASN A 596 -24.43 5.74 0.07
N VAL A 597 -24.05 5.40 -1.16
CA VAL A 597 -22.68 5.47 -1.69
C VAL A 597 -22.62 6.31 -2.96
N TRP A 598 -21.73 7.29 -2.99
CA TRP A 598 -21.38 8.05 -4.20
C TRP A 598 -20.03 8.76 -4.03
N PRO A 599 -19.31 9.00 -5.14
CA PRO A 599 -18.03 9.70 -5.13
C PRO A 599 -18.17 11.21 -5.33
N PHE A 600 -19.38 11.72 -5.59
CA PHE A 600 -19.61 13.09 -6.02
C PHE A 600 -19.61 14.08 -4.88
N ALA A 601 -19.22 15.35 -5.16
CA ALA A 601 -19.31 16.48 -4.26
C ALA A 601 -20.71 17.11 -4.31
N GLY A 602 -21.01 17.94 -3.31
CA GLY A 602 -22.25 18.71 -3.26
C GLY A 602 -23.45 17.93 -2.72
N GLN A 603 -24.64 18.45 -2.99
CA GLN A 603 -25.89 17.81 -2.59
C GLN A 603 -26.30 16.77 -3.64
N ILE A 604 -26.48 15.55 -3.19
CA ILE A 604 -26.89 14.43 -4.04
C ILE A 604 -28.32 14.02 -3.68
N ASN A 605 -29.15 13.80 -4.68
CA ASN A 605 -30.42 13.13 -4.52
C ASN A 605 -30.24 11.60 -4.66
N PRO A 606 -30.24 10.85 -3.55
CA PRO A 606 -29.96 9.42 -3.59
C PRO A 606 -31.07 8.60 -4.26
N ALA A 607 -32.27 9.14 -4.41
CA ALA A 607 -33.41 8.45 -5.05
C ALA A 607 -33.27 8.33 -6.58
N GLY A 608 -32.17 8.82 -7.18
CA GLY A 608 -31.93 8.72 -8.62
C GLY A 608 -32.56 9.85 -9.41
N ASP A 609 -32.24 11.06 -9.04
CA ASP A 609 -32.58 12.26 -9.80
C ASP A 609 -31.57 12.46 -10.94
N PRO A 610 -31.91 12.29 -12.21
CA PRO A 610 -30.99 12.47 -13.33
C PRO A 610 -30.50 13.91 -13.50
N THR A 611 -30.97 14.83 -12.67
CA THR A 611 -30.48 16.23 -12.61
C THR A 611 -29.32 16.39 -11.62
N ASN A 612 -28.89 15.35 -10.92
CA ASN A 612 -27.69 15.38 -10.09
C ASN A 612 -26.48 15.85 -10.93
N ASP A 613 -25.64 16.64 -10.29
CA ASP A 613 -24.35 16.96 -10.86
C ASP A 613 -23.34 15.82 -10.60
N ASN A 614 -23.10 15.03 -11.64
CA ASN A 614 -22.17 13.91 -11.60
C ASN A 614 -20.77 14.29 -12.15
N MET A 615 -20.45 15.59 -12.19
CA MET A 615 -19.21 16.12 -12.77
C MET A 615 -18.24 16.71 -11.75
N HIS A 616 -18.61 16.76 -10.48
CA HIS A 616 -17.75 17.20 -9.37
C HIS A 616 -17.57 16.05 -8.37
N TYR A 617 -16.35 15.88 -7.88
CA TYR A 617 -15.98 14.72 -7.05
C TYR A 617 -15.48 15.16 -5.68
N ASP A 618 -15.88 14.43 -4.64
CA ASP A 618 -15.49 14.66 -3.25
C ASP A 618 -14.05 14.16 -3.03
N ILE A 619 -13.11 15.08 -3.02
CA ILE A 619 -11.67 14.78 -2.91
C ILE A 619 -11.35 14.10 -1.59
N SER A 620 -11.96 14.54 -0.48
CA SER A 620 -11.66 14.00 0.84
C SER A 620 -12.13 12.56 0.99
N LYS A 621 -13.36 12.27 0.55
CA LYS A 621 -13.94 10.92 0.56
C LYS A 621 -13.17 9.95 -0.32
N LEU A 622 -12.85 10.35 -1.56
CA LEU A 622 -12.11 9.50 -2.49
C LEU A 622 -10.69 9.19 -2.00
N ARG A 623 -10.05 10.14 -1.32
CA ARG A 623 -8.79 9.88 -0.64
C ARG A 623 -8.92 8.87 0.49
N GLN A 624 -10.03 8.90 1.24
CA GLN A 624 -10.31 7.93 2.30
C GLN A 624 -10.59 6.54 1.72
N TRP A 625 -11.25 6.45 0.57
CA TRP A 625 -11.42 5.19 -0.16
C TRP A 625 -10.07 4.60 -0.59
N ASP A 626 -9.17 5.43 -1.11
CA ASP A 626 -7.82 4.97 -1.48
C ASP A 626 -7.04 4.38 -0.30
N ILE A 627 -7.21 4.94 0.91
CA ILE A 627 -6.65 4.39 2.14
C ILE A 627 -7.22 2.98 2.42
N VAL A 628 -8.53 2.81 2.28
CA VAL A 628 -9.20 1.51 2.48
C VAL A 628 -8.74 0.49 1.44
N PHE A 629 -8.68 0.88 0.17
CA PHE A 629 -8.25 0.00 -0.93
C PHE A 629 -6.77 -0.39 -0.82
N SER A 630 -5.91 0.55 -0.42
CA SER A 630 -4.50 0.27 -0.14
C SER A 630 -4.35 -0.73 1.01
N HIS A 631 -5.19 -0.62 2.04
CA HIS A 631 -5.21 -1.58 3.15
C HIS A 631 -5.69 -2.96 2.70
N ALA A 632 -6.79 -3.04 1.95
CA ALA A 632 -7.29 -4.28 1.37
C ALA A 632 -6.22 -5.00 0.53
N GLN A 633 -5.54 -4.26 -0.36
CA GLN A 633 -4.43 -4.76 -1.16
C GLN A 633 -3.30 -5.35 -0.28
N ALA A 634 -2.90 -4.63 0.77
CA ALA A 634 -1.87 -5.09 1.71
C ALA A 634 -2.33 -6.32 2.53
N LYS A 635 -3.63 -6.51 2.73
CA LYS A 635 -4.20 -7.70 3.38
C LYS A 635 -4.41 -8.88 2.42
N GLY A 636 -4.21 -8.70 1.13
CA GLY A 636 -4.37 -9.74 0.11
C GLY A 636 -5.82 -9.94 -0.34
N ILE A 637 -6.63 -8.90 -0.20
CA ILE A 637 -8.03 -8.83 -0.64
C ILE A 637 -8.09 -8.14 -2.00
N VAL A 638 -8.72 -8.77 -2.98
CA VAL A 638 -9.01 -8.22 -4.32
C VAL A 638 -10.20 -7.30 -4.25
N LEU A 639 -10.16 -6.19 -4.98
CA LEU A 639 -11.23 -5.23 -5.12
C LEU A 639 -12.09 -5.60 -6.33
N HIS A 640 -13.30 -6.10 -6.13
CA HIS A 640 -14.30 -6.31 -7.18
C HIS A 640 -15.15 -5.06 -7.28
N PHE A 641 -14.76 -4.17 -8.17
CA PHE A 641 -15.26 -2.80 -8.31
C PHE A 641 -16.39 -2.77 -9.32
N VAL A 642 -17.64 -2.53 -8.89
CA VAL A 642 -18.85 -2.62 -9.71
C VAL A 642 -19.40 -1.23 -10.00
N PHE A 643 -19.32 -0.79 -11.25
CA PHE A 643 -19.58 0.61 -11.61
C PHE A 643 -21.04 1.04 -11.56
N ASN A 644 -21.98 0.15 -11.85
CA ASN A 644 -23.42 0.43 -11.81
C ASN A 644 -24.19 -0.74 -11.18
N GLU A 645 -25.32 -0.43 -10.62
CA GLU A 645 -26.30 -1.36 -10.08
C GLU A 645 -27.36 -1.82 -11.10
N ALA A 646 -28.17 -2.80 -10.65
CA ALA A 646 -29.26 -3.41 -11.39
C ALA A 646 -30.38 -2.42 -11.77
N GLU A 647 -30.65 -1.45 -10.91
CA GLU A 647 -31.84 -0.59 -10.97
C GLU A 647 -31.81 0.38 -12.14
N LYS A 648 -33.00 0.56 -12.70
CA LYS A 648 -33.19 1.50 -13.83
C LYS A 648 -32.69 2.91 -13.51
N ASN A 649 -32.98 3.43 -12.32
CA ASN A 649 -32.62 4.81 -11.98
C ASN A 649 -31.09 4.95 -11.75
N ASN A 650 -30.43 3.95 -11.19
CA ASN A 650 -28.98 3.94 -11.10
C ASN A 650 -28.33 3.97 -12.48
N LYS A 651 -28.78 3.14 -13.41
CA LYS A 651 -28.28 3.12 -14.78
C LYS A 651 -28.53 4.45 -15.53
N LEU A 652 -29.67 5.09 -15.28
CA LEU A 652 -30.02 6.39 -15.87
C LEU A 652 -29.16 7.53 -15.30
N GLU A 653 -28.70 7.43 -14.08
CA GLU A 653 -27.88 8.45 -13.41
C GLU A 653 -26.62 8.83 -14.24
N LEU A 654 -26.04 7.86 -14.92
CA LEU A 654 -24.90 8.07 -15.82
C LEU A 654 -25.28 8.02 -17.32
N GLY A 655 -26.57 8.23 -17.66
CA GLY A 655 -27.05 8.32 -19.04
C GLY A 655 -27.51 7.00 -19.67
N GLY A 656 -27.80 5.98 -18.87
CA GLY A 656 -28.40 4.73 -19.34
C GLY A 656 -27.48 3.96 -20.29
N LYS A 657 -27.94 3.73 -21.51
CA LYS A 657 -27.24 2.95 -22.54
C LYS A 657 -26.05 3.69 -23.18
N ASP A 658 -26.02 4.99 -23.04
CA ASP A 658 -25.06 5.83 -23.75
C ASP A 658 -23.76 6.00 -22.97
N LEU A 659 -22.67 6.13 -23.69
CA LEU A 659 -21.37 6.51 -23.15
C LEU A 659 -21.29 8.05 -23.05
N THR A 660 -22.09 8.60 -22.14
CA THR A 660 -22.23 10.05 -21.92
C THR A 660 -20.96 10.70 -21.36
N THR A 661 -20.96 12.03 -21.23
CA THR A 661 -19.88 12.78 -20.59
C THR A 661 -19.71 12.37 -19.12
N GLU A 662 -20.81 12.25 -18.38
CA GLU A 662 -20.86 11.87 -16.98
C GLU A 662 -20.27 10.46 -16.77
N ARG A 663 -20.69 9.48 -17.58
CA ARG A 663 -20.18 8.11 -17.51
C ARG A 663 -18.70 8.04 -17.85
N LYS A 664 -18.26 8.74 -18.89
CA LYS A 664 -16.84 8.81 -19.26
C LYS A 664 -15.99 9.42 -18.15
N LEU A 665 -16.47 10.49 -17.53
CA LEU A 665 -15.77 11.16 -16.44
C LEU A 665 -15.72 10.27 -15.20
N PHE A 666 -16.82 9.61 -14.86
CA PHE A 666 -16.87 8.66 -13.76
C PHE A 666 -15.84 7.53 -13.93
N TYR A 667 -15.80 6.89 -15.10
CA TYR A 667 -14.80 5.85 -15.37
C TYR A 667 -13.37 6.40 -15.27
N ARG A 668 -13.13 7.59 -15.85
CA ARG A 668 -11.81 8.21 -15.80
C ARG A 668 -11.36 8.52 -14.36
N GLU A 669 -12.22 9.13 -13.54
CA GLU A 669 -11.88 9.48 -12.16
C GLU A 669 -11.61 8.22 -11.32
N MET A 670 -12.42 7.17 -11.46
CA MET A 670 -12.20 5.92 -10.73
C MET A 670 -10.89 5.24 -11.16
N ILE A 671 -10.61 5.18 -12.45
CA ILE A 671 -9.37 4.57 -12.96
C ILE A 671 -8.14 5.42 -12.58
N ALA A 672 -8.20 6.75 -12.72
CA ALA A 672 -7.10 7.63 -12.35
C ALA A 672 -6.72 7.53 -10.86
N ARG A 673 -7.72 7.38 -9.99
CA ARG A 673 -7.51 7.30 -8.54
C ARG A 673 -7.16 5.90 -8.06
N PHE A 674 -7.75 4.86 -8.63
CA PHE A 674 -7.70 3.50 -8.07
C PHE A 674 -7.06 2.46 -8.98
N GLY A 675 -6.87 2.74 -10.27
CA GLY A 675 -6.27 1.80 -11.22
C GLY A 675 -4.82 1.39 -10.89
N HIS A 676 -4.15 2.08 -9.98
CA HIS A 676 -2.80 1.73 -9.53
C HIS A 676 -2.74 0.52 -8.57
N HIS A 677 -3.88 0.05 -8.05
CA HIS A 677 -3.93 -1.13 -7.18
C HIS A 677 -3.65 -2.41 -7.97
N ASN A 678 -2.81 -3.29 -7.44
CA ASN A 678 -2.41 -4.53 -8.11
C ASN A 678 -3.53 -5.57 -8.21
N ALA A 679 -4.54 -5.47 -7.36
CA ALA A 679 -5.55 -6.49 -7.19
C ALA A 679 -6.95 -5.89 -7.36
N LEU A 680 -7.35 -5.76 -8.63
CA LEU A 680 -8.58 -5.09 -9.02
C LEU A 680 -9.27 -5.85 -10.15
N ILE A 681 -10.60 -5.91 -10.13
CA ILE A 681 -11.47 -6.40 -11.20
C ILE A 681 -12.49 -5.30 -11.47
N TRP A 682 -12.59 -4.84 -12.72
CA TRP A 682 -13.61 -3.89 -13.16
C TRP A 682 -14.86 -4.64 -13.60
N ASN A 683 -15.94 -4.51 -12.87
CA ASN A 683 -17.26 -5.00 -13.25
C ASN A 683 -18.10 -3.82 -13.75
N LEU A 684 -18.56 -3.92 -15.00
CA LEU A 684 -19.21 -2.82 -15.69
C LEU A 684 -20.59 -2.46 -15.15
N CYS A 685 -21.31 -3.46 -14.69
CA CYS A 685 -22.65 -3.30 -14.16
C CYS A 685 -23.10 -4.57 -13.46
N GLU A 686 -23.79 -4.45 -12.36
CA GLU A 686 -24.59 -5.48 -11.78
C GLU A 686 -25.87 -5.67 -12.60
N GLU A 687 -26.23 -6.92 -12.86
CA GLU A 687 -27.44 -7.31 -13.57
C GLU A 687 -27.73 -6.42 -14.80
N TYR A 688 -26.77 -6.27 -15.70
CA TYR A 688 -26.82 -5.32 -16.83
C TYR A 688 -28.09 -5.40 -17.67
N ASN A 689 -28.78 -6.55 -17.68
CA ASN A 689 -29.87 -6.92 -18.59
C ASN A 689 -31.26 -6.90 -17.93
N ILE A 690 -31.44 -6.28 -16.77
CA ILE A 690 -32.72 -6.00 -16.13
C ILE A 690 -32.84 -4.52 -15.72
N GLY A 691 -33.98 -4.15 -15.17
CA GLY A 691 -34.28 -2.75 -14.85
C GLY A 691 -34.35 -1.86 -16.10
N LEU A 692 -33.21 -1.28 -16.45
CA LEU A 692 -32.92 -0.78 -17.80
C LEU A 692 -31.94 -1.73 -18.45
N ASP A 693 -32.39 -2.56 -19.36
CA ASP A 693 -31.50 -3.45 -20.10
C ASP A 693 -30.52 -2.62 -20.96
N LEU A 694 -29.24 -2.61 -20.54
CA LEU A 694 -28.19 -1.85 -21.24
C LEU A 694 -27.85 -2.46 -22.62
N GLY A 695 -28.06 -3.75 -22.76
CA GLY A 695 -27.72 -4.51 -23.96
C GLY A 695 -26.22 -4.75 -24.14
N PRO A 696 -25.85 -5.80 -24.90
CA PRO A 696 -24.44 -6.19 -25.05
C PRO A 696 -23.57 -5.15 -25.78
N GLN A 697 -24.17 -4.33 -26.64
CA GLN A 697 -23.42 -3.35 -27.40
C GLN A 697 -22.88 -2.23 -26.49
N SER A 698 -23.75 -1.67 -25.63
CA SER A 698 -23.34 -0.64 -24.66
C SER A 698 -22.30 -1.17 -23.69
N ILE A 699 -22.46 -2.42 -23.23
CA ILE A 699 -21.46 -3.07 -22.35
C ILE A 699 -20.09 -3.19 -23.03
N LYS A 700 -20.05 -3.56 -24.31
CA LYS A 700 -18.79 -3.60 -25.08
C LYS A 700 -18.17 -2.22 -25.27
N GLU A 701 -18.98 -1.20 -25.47
CA GLU A 701 -18.50 0.20 -25.59
C GLU A 701 -17.92 0.70 -24.27
N PHE A 702 -18.57 0.38 -23.13
CA PHE A 702 -18.08 0.71 -21.79
C PHE A 702 -16.75 -0.01 -21.50
N ALA A 703 -16.70 -1.31 -21.78
CA ALA A 703 -15.46 -2.10 -21.65
C ALA A 703 -14.32 -1.52 -22.50
N SER A 704 -14.60 -1.16 -23.76
CA SER A 704 -13.60 -0.58 -24.66
C SER A 704 -13.08 0.77 -24.17
N TYR A 705 -13.95 1.60 -23.59
CA TYR A 705 -13.51 2.89 -23.05
C TYR A 705 -12.64 2.71 -21.78
N ILE A 706 -13.02 1.81 -20.88
CA ILE A 706 -12.24 1.47 -19.68
C ILE A 706 -10.87 0.90 -20.07
N ALA A 707 -10.83 -0.05 -21.00
CA ALA A 707 -9.57 -0.66 -21.46
C ALA A 707 -8.60 0.36 -22.11
N GLN A 708 -9.09 1.45 -22.68
CA GLN A 708 -8.26 2.53 -23.22
C GLN A 708 -7.73 3.48 -22.13
N LEU A 709 -8.39 3.56 -20.99
CA LEU A 709 -7.99 4.40 -19.87
C LEU A 709 -7.09 3.66 -18.87
N ASP A 710 -7.30 2.35 -18.71
CA ASP A 710 -6.56 1.52 -17.73
C ASP A 710 -5.22 1.06 -18.31
N PRO A 711 -4.09 1.63 -17.87
CA PRO A 711 -2.78 1.29 -18.41
C PRO A 711 -2.26 -0.08 -17.90
N TYR A 712 -2.98 -0.70 -16.98
CA TYR A 712 -2.54 -1.92 -16.29
C TYR A 712 -3.18 -3.19 -16.83
N ASP A 713 -4.17 -3.11 -17.72
CA ASP A 713 -4.93 -4.25 -18.22
C ASP A 713 -5.55 -5.08 -17.10
N HIS A 714 -6.29 -4.44 -16.18
CA HIS A 714 -7.02 -5.17 -15.14
C HIS A 714 -8.13 -6.01 -15.73
N PRO A 715 -8.48 -7.15 -15.12
CA PRO A 715 -9.60 -7.95 -15.57
C PRO A 715 -10.90 -7.15 -15.62
N ILE A 716 -11.62 -7.27 -16.73
CA ILE A 716 -12.94 -6.66 -16.93
C ILE A 716 -13.98 -7.79 -16.97
N THR A 717 -15.12 -7.54 -16.34
CA THR A 717 -16.30 -8.42 -16.32
C THR A 717 -17.59 -7.64 -16.40
N VAL A 718 -18.71 -8.35 -16.48
CA VAL A 718 -20.07 -7.80 -16.30
C VAL A 718 -20.94 -8.84 -15.60
N HIS A 719 -21.76 -8.42 -14.66
CA HIS A 719 -22.73 -9.25 -13.99
C HIS A 719 -24.10 -9.19 -14.71
N HIS A 720 -24.87 -10.24 -14.60
CA HIS A 720 -26.13 -10.40 -15.32
C HIS A 720 -27.21 -10.97 -14.44
N ALA A 721 -28.49 -10.71 -14.81
CA ALA A 721 -29.64 -11.48 -14.38
C ALA A 721 -30.11 -12.42 -15.50
N LYS A 722 -31.22 -13.11 -15.30
CA LYS A 722 -31.89 -14.02 -16.25
C LYS A 722 -31.05 -15.28 -16.56
N ASP A 723 -31.15 -15.81 -17.79
CA ASP A 723 -30.39 -16.99 -18.18
C ASP A 723 -28.91 -16.63 -18.40
N ALA A 724 -28.04 -17.37 -17.73
CA ALA A 724 -26.62 -17.07 -17.71
C ALA A 724 -25.96 -17.22 -19.09
N VAL A 725 -26.31 -18.27 -19.82
CA VAL A 725 -25.71 -18.54 -21.15
C VAL A 725 -26.17 -17.47 -22.15
N GLU A 726 -27.48 -17.19 -22.21
CA GLU A 726 -28.03 -16.17 -23.09
C GLU A 726 -27.42 -14.80 -22.81
N ALA A 727 -27.25 -14.45 -21.55
CA ALA A 727 -26.67 -13.18 -21.13
C ALA A 727 -25.17 -13.05 -21.48
N TRP A 728 -24.42 -14.15 -21.39
CA TRP A 728 -22.97 -14.12 -21.63
C TRP A 728 -22.53 -14.45 -23.07
N GLU A 729 -23.40 -15.13 -23.87
CA GLU A 729 -23.09 -15.51 -25.26
C GLU A 729 -22.50 -14.34 -26.09
N PRO A 730 -23.01 -13.09 -26.00
CA PRO A 730 -22.46 -11.96 -26.75
C PRO A 730 -21.02 -11.60 -26.42
N PHE A 731 -20.50 -12.06 -25.28
CA PHE A 731 -19.17 -11.71 -24.77
C PHE A 731 -18.14 -12.84 -24.93
N PHE A 732 -18.57 -14.04 -25.28
CA PHE A 732 -17.65 -15.15 -25.53
C PHE A 732 -16.68 -14.85 -26.66
N GLY A 733 -15.40 -15.10 -26.46
CA GLY A 733 -14.35 -14.80 -27.42
C GLY A 733 -13.93 -13.32 -27.51
N ASN A 734 -14.63 -12.41 -26.82
CA ASN A 734 -14.28 -10.99 -26.83
C ASN A 734 -13.06 -10.73 -25.92
N GLU A 735 -12.03 -10.08 -26.48
CA GLU A 735 -10.74 -9.85 -25.80
C GLU A 735 -10.84 -8.91 -24.60
N LEU A 736 -11.87 -8.09 -24.50
CA LEU A 736 -12.04 -7.14 -23.41
C LEU A 736 -12.40 -7.83 -22.09
N PHE A 737 -13.09 -8.99 -22.16
CA PHE A 737 -13.54 -9.69 -20.95
C PHE A 737 -12.50 -10.71 -20.49
N SER A 738 -12.20 -10.73 -19.20
CA SER A 738 -11.10 -11.50 -18.63
C SER A 738 -11.49 -12.46 -17.50
N ILE A 739 -12.73 -12.42 -17.04
CA ILE A 739 -13.33 -13.29 -16.02
C ILE A 739 -14.85 -13.17 -16.17
N THR A 740 -15.60 -14.21 -15.80
CA THR A 740 -17.07 -14.12 -15.75
C THR A 740 -17.55 -13.56 -14.41
N SER A 741 -18.80 -13.07 -14.38
CA SER A 741 -19.56 -12.73 -13.17
C SER A 741 -20.98 -13.26 -13.39
N ILE A 742 -21.29 -14.40 -12.78
CA ILE A 742 -22.46 -15.22 -13.13
C ILE A 742 -23.44 -15.27 -11.96
N GLN A 743 -24.72 -15.01 -12.26
CA GLN A 743 -25.84 -15.22 -11.34
C GLN A 743 -26.58 -16.50 -11.73
N ILE A 744 -26.83 -17.40 -10.79
CA ILE A 744 -27.54 -18.66 -11.04
C ILE A 744 -28.74 -18.90 -10.12
N GLY A 745 -28.94 -18.12 -9.08
CA GLY A 745 -29.97 -18.34 -8.07
C GLY A 745 -29.85 -19.74 -7.45
N ARG A 746 -30.91 -20.55 -7.56
CA ARG A 746 -30.96 -21.91 -6.99
C ARG A 746 -30.42 -23.02 -7.91
N LYS A 747 -30.09 -22.73 -9.15
CA LYS A 747 -29.61 -23.75 -10.10
C LYS A 747 -28.38 -24.47 -9.58
N ASP A 748 -28.20 -25.71 -9.99
CA ASP A 748 -26.98 -26.46 -9.72
C ASP A 748 -25.79 -25.77 -10.38
N ILE A 749 -24.74 -25.53 -9.59
CA ILE A 749 -23.60 -24.72 -10.00
C ILE A 749 -22.67 -25.47 -10.97
N GLU A 750 -22.49 -26.77 -10.78
CA GLU A 750 -21.61 -27.62 -11.58
C GLU A 750 -21.92 -27.58 -13.08
N PRO A 751 -23.16 -27.85 -13.55
CA PRO A 751 -23.48 -27.82 -14.98
C PRO A 751 -23.26 -26.45 -15.62
N VAL A 752 -23.48 -25.38 -14.84
CA VAL A 752 -23.25 -24.01 -15.32
C VAL A 752 -21.77 -23.76 -15.52
N VAL A 753 -20.93 -24.07 -14.54
CA VAL A 753 -19.47 -23.90 -14.61
C VAL A 753 -18.90 -24.69 -15.78
N GLU A 754 -19.27 -25.96 -15.94
CA GLU A 754 -18.79 -26.83 -17.03
C GLU A 754 -19.23 -26.30 -18.41
N THR A 755 -20.49 -25.84 -18.51
CA THR A 755 -21.00 -25.23 -19.74
C THR A 755 -20.17 -24.00 -20.11
N PHE A 756 -19.93 -23.10 -19.17
CA PHE A 756 -19.15 -21.90 -19.44
C PHE A 756 -17.68 -22.19 -19.76
N ARG A 757 -17.07 -23.16 -19.07
CA ARG A 757 -15.71 -23.63 -19.44
C ARG A 757 -15.65 -24.10 -20.87
N ARG A 758 -16.64 -24.91 -21.30
CA ARG A 758 -16.72 -25.38 -22.67
C ARG A 758 -16.96 -24.26 -23.66
N LEU A 759 -17.98 -23.42 -23.46
CA LEU A 759 -18.36 -22.34 -24.39
C LEU A 759 -17.26 -21.28 -24.56
N THR A 760 -16.62 -20.86 -23.46
CA THR A 760 -15.53 -19.87 -23.53
C THR A 760 -14.32 -20.45 -24.26
N ARG A 761 -14.02 -21.73 -24.07
CA ARG A 761 -12.96 -22.44 -24.79
C ARG A 761 -13.28 -22.59 -26.28
N GLU A 762 -14.49 -23.01 -26.64
CA GLU A 762 -14.96 -23.12 -28.01
C GLU A 762 -14.95 -21.79 -28.75
N ALA A 763 -15.24 -20.71 -28.06
CA ALA A 763 -15.12 -19.35 -28.58
C ALA A 763 -13.66 -18.85 -28.74
N GLY A 764 -12.66 -19.68 -28.42
CA GLY A 764 -11.23 -19.39 -28.57
C GLY A 764 -10.61 -18.60 -27.40
N ARG A 765 -11.37 -18.27 -26.37
CA ARG A 765 -10.89 -17.52 -25.21
C ARG A 765 -11.42 -18.12 -23.90
N ALA A 766 -10.69 -19.07 -23.34
CA ALA A 766 -11.01 -19.61 -22.03
C ALA A 766 -11.00 -18.49 -20.97
N LEU A 767 -12.06 -18.38 -20.19
CA LEU A 767 -12.20 -17.39 -19.11
C LEU A 767 -12.19 -18.11 -17.74
N PRO A 768 -11.65 -17.49 -16.69
CA PRO A 768 -11.96 -17.86 -15.31
C PRO A 768 -13.48 -17.79 -15.07
N ILE A 769 -14.06 -18.91 -14.61
CA ILE A 769 -15.50 -18.99 -14.39
C ILE A 769 -15.79 -18.65 -12.93
N ALA A 770 -16.26 -17.44 -12.71
CA ALA A 770 -16.71 -16.96 -11.40
C ALA A 770 -18.24 -16.93 -11.37
N VAL A 771 -18.82 -17.53 -10.33
CA VAL A 771 -20.23 -17.48 -9.99
C VAL A 771 -20.34 -16.63 -8.74
N ASP A 772 -20.94 -15.46 -8.90
CA ASP A 772 -20.87 -14.40 -7.93
C ASP A 772 -22.17 -14.29 -7.12
N GLU A 773 -23.31 -14.67 -7.71
CA GLU A 773 -24.58 -14.65 -7.02
C GLU A 773 -25.35 -15.98 -7.15
N PHE A 774 -25.66 -16.59 -6.00
CA PHE A 774 -26.40 -17.83 -5.91
C PHE A 774 -26.96 -18.04 -4.50
N THR A 775 -27.96 -18.94 -4.40
CA THR A 775 -28.49 -19.41 -3.13
C THR A 775 -28.60 -20.93 -3.14
N VAL A 776 -28.92 -21.55 -1.98
CA VAL A 776 -29.10 -22.99 -1.87
C VAL A 776 -30.41 -23.45 -2.49
N THR A 777 -30.47 -24.72 -2.87
CA THR A 777 -31.64 -25.33 -3.52
C THR A 777 -32.78 -25.57 -2.55
N THR A 778 -32.53 -25.66 -1.25
CA THR A 778 -33.49 -25.93 -0.19
C THR A 778 -34.06 -24.64 0.40
N GLY A 779 -35.35 -24.43 0.30
CA GLY A 779 -36.08 -23.30 0.89
C GLY A 779 -37.28 -22.83 0.06
N ASP A 780 -38.25 -22.18 0.68
CA ASP A 780 -39.50 -21.78 0.04
C ASP A 780 -39.46 -20.45 -0.74
N LYS A 781 -38.37 -19.67 -0.58
CA LYS A 781 -38.22 -18.34 -1.19
C LYS A 781 -37.10 -18.30 -2.23
N GLN A 782 -37.42 -17.71 -3.37
CA GLN A 782 -36.64 -17.83 -4.60
C GLN A 782 -35.35 -17.02 -4.62
N TRP A 783 -35.18 -15.99 -3.77
CA TRP A 783 -34.13 -14.97 -3.87
C TRP A 783 -33.52 -14.53 -2.52
N ILE A 784 -33.82 -15.23 -1.43
CA ILE A 784 -33.24 -14.86 -0.14
C ILE A 784 -32.00 -15.74 0.08
N PRO A 785 -30.81 -15.14 0.22
CA PRO A 785 -29.65 -15.86 0.68
C PRO A 785 -29.98 -16.58 1.98
N VAL A 786 -29.58 -17.84 2.08
CA VAL A 786 -29.89 -18.68 3.23
C VAL A 786 -28.68 -18.72 4.12
N ASP A 787 -28.89 -18.49 5.41
CA ASP A 787 -27.84 -18.61 6.44
C ASP A 787 -27.53 -20.09 6.77
N ASP A 788 -27.46 -20.92 5.75
CA ASP A 788 -27.09 -22.34 5.83
C ASP A 788 -25.71 -22.58 5.23
N SER A 789 -24.66 -22.30 6.01
CA SER A 789 -23.29 -22.53 5.62
C SER A 789 -22.98 -24.00 5.28
N ILE A 790 -23.78 -24.95 5.79
CA ILE A 790 -23.60 -26.38 5.48
C ILE A 790 -24.13 -26.68 4.09
N ALA A 791 -25.33 -26.19 3.75
CA ALA A 791 -25.89 -26.32 2.40
C ALA A 791 -25.05 -25.59 1.37
N LEU A 792 -24.60 -24.35 1.64
CA LEU A 792 -23.70 -23.59 0.78
C LEU A 792 -22.39 -24.36 0.52
N ARG A 793 -21.78 -24.96 1.56
CA ARG A 793 -20.58 -25.79 1.39
C ARG A 793 -20.85 -26.97 0.48
N LYS A 794 -21.98 -27.69 0.67
CA LYS A 794 -22.28 -28.93 -0.03
C LYS A 794 -22.78 -28.73 -1.46
N GLU A 795 -23.66 -27.75 -1.66
CA GLU A 795 -24.38 -27.55 -2.91
C GLU A 795 -23.68 -26.58 -3.87
N LYS A 796 -22.86 -25.69 -3.34
CA LYS A 796 -22.27 -24.60 -4.11
C LYS A 796 -20.73 -24.60 -4.09
N LEU A 797 -20.12 -24.52 -2.91
CA LEU A 797 -18.67 -24.30 -2.77
C LEU A 797 -17.81 -25.42 -3.39
N TRP A 798 -17.99 -26.66 -2.91
CA TRP A 798 -17.20 -27.76 -3.41
C TRP A 798 -17.55 -28.12 -4.86
N PRO A 799 -18.85 -28.16 -5.24
CA PRO A 799 -19.22 -28.36 -6.63
C PRO A 799 -18.61 -27.31 -7.57
N ALA A 800 -18.62 -26.02 -7.22
CA ALA A 800 -17.99 -24.99 -8.03
C ALA A 800 -16.48 -25.24 -8.23
N TYR A 801 -15.77 -25.49 -7.14
CA TYR A 801 -14.31 -25.68 -7.24
C TYR A 801 -13.91 -26.94 -7.99
N LEU A 802 -14.65 -28.05 -7.83
CA LEU A 802 -14.31 -29.28 -8.51
C LEU A 802 -14.84 -29.39 -9.95
N SER A 803 -15.72 -28.49 -10.36
CA SER A 803 -16.01 -28.24 -11.78
C SER A 803 -15.07 -27.21 -12.41
N GLY A 804 -14.10 -26.68 -11.64
CA GLY A 804 -13.12 -25.73 -12.11
C GLY A 804 -13.62 -24.28 -12.17
N GLY A 805 -14.66 -23.97 -11.40
CA GLY A 805 -15.17 -22.63 -11.15
C GLY A 805 -14.61 -22.03 -9.87
N GLN A 806 -15.12 -20.86 -9.53
CA GLN A 806 -14.78 -20.10 -8.31
C GLN A 806 -15.97 -19.24 -7.92
N VAL A 807 -15.99 -18.77 -6.66
CA VAL A 807 -17.20 -18.20 -6.08
C VAL A 807 -16.92 -16.97 -5.22
N GLU A 808 -17.90 -16.08 -5.10
CA GLU A 808 -18.10 -15.20 -3.96
C GLU A 808 -19.48 -15.47 -3.34
N PHE A 809 -19.67 -15.04 -2.10
CA PHE A 809 -20.84 -15.40 -1.33
C PHE A 809 -21.60 -14.17 -0.90
N ILE A 810 -22.83 -14.08 -1.39
CA ILE A 810 -23.87 -13.20 -0.85
C ILE A 810 -24.40 -13.84 0.44
N VAL A 811 -24.53 -13.06 1.51
CA VAL A 811 -25.01 -13.55 2.82
C VAL A 811 -26.42 -13.05 3.13
N ALA A 812 -27.07 -13.69 4.10
CA ALA A 812 -28.51 -13.48 4.36
C ALA A 812 -28.90 -12.04 4.75
N GLU A 813 -27.97 -11.28 5.34
CA GLU A 813 -28.23 -9.88 5.71
C GLU A 813 -28.05 -8.90 4.55
N LEU A 814 -27.56 -9.35 3.39
CA LEU A 814 -27.39 -8.51 2.19
C LEU A 814 -26.74 -7.16 2.54
N LEU A 815 -27.40 -6.06 2.18
CA LEU A 815 -26.97 -4.69 2.47
C LEU A 815 -26.93 -4.34 3.97
N GLU A 816 -27.55 -5.12 4.86
CA GLU A 816 -27.49 -4.88 6.30
C GLU A 816 -26.26 -5.50 6.98
N THR A 817 -25.42 -6.18 6.21
CA THR A 817 -24.23 -6.87 6.74
C THR A 817 -23.22 -5.87 7.31
N GLU A 818 -22.97 -5.96 8.61
CA GLU A 818 -21.96 -5.19 9.33
C GLU A 818 -21.03 -6.06 10.18
N ASP A 819 -21.52 -7.21 10.68
CA ASP A 819 -20.74 -8.13 11.51
C ASP A 819 -20.46 -9.43 10.77
N PHE A 820 -19.33 -9.48 10.12
CA PHE A 820 -18.88 -10.64 9.34
C PHE A 820 -18.66 -11.90 10.20
N ARG A 821 -18.56 -11.79 11.52
CA ARG A 821 -18.43 -12.93 12.44
C ARG A 821 -19.65 -13.81 12.47
N LYS A 822 -20.81 -13.28 12.13
CA LYS A 822 -22.03 -14.08 12.00
C LYS A 822 -21.86 -15.23 11.01
N TYR A 823 -20.94 -15.07 10.06
CA TYR A 823 -20.68 -16.01 8.97
C TYR A 823 -19.36 -16.77 9.12
N ASP A 824 -18.79 -16.83 10.33
CA ASP A 824 -17.53 -17.54 10.64
C ASP A 824 -17.44 -18.95 10.05
N SER A 825 -18.52 -19.70 10.11
CA SER A 825 -18.55 -21.07 9.57
C SER A 825 -18.40 -21.08 8.06
N LEU A 826 -19.01 -20.12 7.36
CA LEU A 826 -18.94 -19.98 5.91
C LEU A 826 -17.49 -19.60 5.49
N TRP A 827 -16.90 -18.59 6.12
CA TRP A 827 -15.54 -18.17 5.81
C TRP A 827 -14.53 -19.30 6.01
N LYS A 828 -14.66 -20.07 7.10
CA LYS A 828 -13.83 -21.24 7.37
C LYS A 828 -14.01 -22.33 6.31
N TYR A 829 -15.24 -22.61 5.85
CA TYR A 829 -15.46 -23.59 4.80
C TYR A 829 -14.85 -23.16 3.46
N ILE A 830 -15.01 -21.89 3.10
CA ILE A 830 -14.37 -21.32 1.90
C ILE A 830 -12.86 -21.48 2.00
N TRP A 831 -12.27 -21.12 3.13
CA TRP A 831 -10.84 -21.27 3.35
C TRP A 831 -10.38 -22.74 3.29
N TYR A 832 -11.12 -23.65 3.88
CA TYR A 832 -10.73 -25.07 3.83
C TYR A 832 -10.76 -25.62 2.40
N ALA A 833 -11.75 -25.27 1.60
CA ALA A 833 -11.84 -25.67 0.21
C ALA A 833 -10.75 -25.00 -0.63
N ARG A 834 -10.58 -23.68 -0.53
CA ARG A 834 -9.55 -22.95 -1.27
C ARG A 834 -8.14 -23.43 -0.92
N ARG A 835 -7.84 -23.59 0.38
CA ARG A 835 -6.56 -24.14 0.83
C ARG A 835 -6.30 -25.54 0.29
N PHE A 836 -7.34 -26.37 0.15
CA PHE A 836 -7.21 -27.69 -0.46
C PHE A 836 -6.80 -27.56 -1.93
N MET A 837 -7.47 -26.71 -2.68
CA MET A 837 -7.13 -26.42 -4.08
C MET A 837 -5.70 -25.88 -4.21
N GLU A 838 -5.37 -24.83 -3.49
CA GLU A 838 -4.08 -24.12 -3.59
C GLU A 838 -2.88 -24.95 -3.16
N ARG A 839 -3.06 -25.78 -2.11
CA ARG A 839 -1.92 -26.48 -1.48
C ARG A 839 -1.69 -27.88 -2.03
N TYR A 840 -2.74 -28.56 -2.47
CA TYR A 840 -2.66 -29.97 -2.80
C TYR A 840 -2.92 -30.30 -4.25
N LEU A 841 -3.49 -29.37 -5.02
CA LEU A 841 -3.85 -29.59 -6.42
C LEU A 841 -3.10 -28.64 -7.36
N PRO A 842 -2.69 -29.10 -8.55
CA PRO A 842 -2.34 -28.23 -9.66
C PRO A 842 -3.63 -27.79 -10.39
N PHE A 843 -4.53 -27.13 -9.66
CA PHE A 843 -5.92 -26.89 -10.08
C PHE A 843 -6.03 -26.15 -11.43
N TRP A 844 -5.04 -25.33 -11.79
CA TRP A 844 -4.98 -24.61 -13.07
C TRP A 844 -4.67 -25.50 -14.29
N GLU A 845 -4.39 -26.78 -14.07
CA GLU A 845 -4.13 -27.81 -15.09
C GLU A 845 -5.11 -28.98 -15.00
N MET A 846 -6.13 -28.87 -14.16
CA MET A 846 -7.13 -29.89 -13.92
C MET A 846 -8.41 -29.60 -14.69
N GLU A 847 -9.15 -30.65 -15.01
CA GLU A 847 -10.44 -30.62 -15.71
C GLU A 847 -11.47 -31.43 -14.93
N PRO A 848 -12.77 -31.08 -15.04
CA PRO A 848 -13.86 -31.96 -14.61
C PRO A 848 -13.74 -33.32 -15.28
N ALA A 849 -14.00 -34.39 -14.55
CA ALA A 849 -13.80 -35.78 -15.01
C ALA A 849 -14.72 -36.78 -14.28
N ASP A 850 -15.97 -36.41 -14.08
CA ASP A 850 -16.94 -37.19 -13.30
C ASP A 850 -17.18 -38.58 -13.90
N GLU A 851 -16.99 -38.73 -15.20
CA GLU A 851 -17.04 -39.99 -15.89
C GLU A 851 -16.06 -41.06 -15.35
N LEU A 852 -15.04 -40.61 -14.59
CA LEU A 852 -14.07 -41.48 -13.94
C LEU A 852 -14.60 -42.12 -12.66
N LEU A 853 -15.70 -41.61 -12.09
CA LEU A 853 -16.32 -42.17 -10.90
C LEU A 853 -17.58 -42.95 -11.28
N THR A 854 -17.66 -44.19 -10.87
CA THR A 854 -18.84 -45.05 -11.07
C THR A 854 -19.37 -45.54 -9.73
N GLY A 855 -20.69 -45.65 -9.61
CA GLY A 855 -21.38 -46.06 -8.39
C GLY A 855 -22.70 -45.32 -8.22
N GLU A 856 -23.64 -45.91 -7.49
CA GLU A 856 -24.90 -45.26 -7.23
C GLU A 856 -24.83 -44.44 -5.93
N SER A 857 -25.21 -43.16 -5.98
CA SER A 857 -25.55 -42.42 -4.83
C SER A 857 -26.79 -41.56 -5.10
N VAL A 858 -27.56 -41.26 -4.07
CA VAL A 858 -28.76 -40.44 -4.18
C VAL A 858 -28.59 -39.21 -3.30
N TYR A 859 -28.62 -38.05 -3.94
CA TYR A 859 -28.61 -36.78 -3.25
C TYR A 859 -29.86 -35.97 -3.63
N LEU A 860 -30.54 -35.37 -2.66
CA LEU A 860 -31.77 -34.57 -2.86
C LEU A 860 -32.90 -35.29 -3.62
N GLY A 861 -32.98 -36.61 -3.51
CA GLY A 861 -34.02 -37.39 -4.15
C GLY A 861 -33.91 -37.50 -5.67
N LYS A 862 -32.83 -37.08 -6.29
CA LYS A 862 -32.50 -37.30 -7.69
C LYS A 862 -31.53 -38.48 -7.81
N THR A 863 -31.86 -39.44 -8.66
CA THR A 863 -30.93 -40.47 -9.10
C THR A 863 -29.98 -39.83 -10.11
N CYS A 864 -28.84 -39.39 -9.65
CA CYS A 864 -27.71 -39.09 -10.54
C CYS A 864 -26.90 -40.38 -10.67
N SER A 865 -26.27 -40.62 -11.79
CA SER A 865 -25.43 -41.81 -12.01
C SER A 865 -24.29 -41.94 -10.99
N HIS A 866 -23.96 -40.81 -10.34
CA HIS A 866 -23.08 -40.67 -9.19
C HIS A 866 -23.23 -39.26 -8.63
N ASP A 867 -23.37 -39.12 -7.32
CA ASP A 867 -23.42 -37.79 -6.66
C ASP A 867 -22.02 -37.35 -6.18
N GLY A 868 -20.98 -37.89 -6.81
CA GLY A 868 -19.62 -37.52 -6.57
C GLY A 868 -19.05 -36.78 -7.77
N GLN A 869 -18.26 -35.77 -7.53
CA GLN A 869 -17.56 -34.99 -8.54
C GLN A 869 -16.09 -35.33 -8.56
N VAL A 870 -15.48 -35.34 -9.74
CA VAL A 870 -14.07 -35.58 -9.94
C VAL A 870 -13.42 -34.41 -10.68
N PHE A 871 -12.44 -33.78 -10.07
CA PHE A 871 -11.57 -32.85 -10.73
C PHE A 871 -10.18 -33.46 -10.89
N ALA A 872 -9.70 -33.57 -12.12
CA ALA A 872 -8.54 -34.41 -12.40
C ALA A 872 -7.51 -33.75 -13.33
N LYS A 873 -6.25 -33.95 -13.01
CA LYS A 873 -5.16 -33.99 -13.98
C LYS A 873 -4.81 -35.45 -14.20
N LYS A 874 -5.35 -36.03 -15.29
CA LYS A 874 -5.21 -37.46 -15.58
C LYS A 874 -3.76 -37.91 -15.49
N ASP A 875 -3.52 -39.09 -14.94
CA ASP A 875 -2.21 -39.70 -14.63
C ASP A 875 -1.38 -38.97 -13.54
N GLN A 876 -1.92 -37.91 -12.86
CA GLN A 876 -1.17 -37.21 -11.84
C GLN A 876 -1.94 -37.01 -10.53
N CYS A 877 -3.16 -36.45 -10.60
CA CYS A 877 -3.90 -36.06 -9.42
C CYS A 877 -5.41 -36.04 -9.66
N TYR A 878 -6.16 -36.54 -8.69
CA TYR A 878 -7.62 -36.63 -8.72
C TYR A 878 -8.15 -36.16 -7.38
N ALA A 879 -9.03 -35.17 -7.38
CA ALA A 879 -9.81 -34.75 -6.25
C ALA A 879 -11.26 -35.18 -6.44
N ILE A 880 -11.83 -35.84 -5.46
CA ILE A 880 -13.17 -36.41 -5.54
C ILE A 880 -13.98 -35.84 -4.40
N TYR A 881 -15.08 -35.17 -4.66
CA TYR A 881 -16.01 -34.70 -3.66
C TYR A 881 -17.22 -35.63 -3.58
N LEU A 882 -17.58 -36.01 -2.38
CA LEU A 882 -18.71 -36.87 -2.07
C LEU A 882 -19.66 -36.09 -1.14
N PRO A 883 -20.74 -35.49 -1.63
CA PRO A 883 -21.67 -34.70 -0.82
C PRO A 883 -22.42 -35.51 0.23
N ILE A 884 -22.61 -36.84 -0.08
CA ILE A 884 -23.09 -37.86 0.83
C ILE A 884 -22.17 -39.09 0.69
N SER A 885 -21.78 -39.70 1.77
CA SER A 885 -20.76 -40.73 1.79
C SER A 885 -21.21 -42.12 2.19
N ASN A 886 -22.52 -42.37 2.19
CA ASN A 886 -23.05 -43.73 2.42
C ASN A 886 -22.75 -44.68 1.26
N GLN A 887 -22.49 -44.15 0.05
CA GLN A 887 -21.96 -44.92 -1.09
C GLN A 887 -20.80 -44.13 -1.70
N THR A 888 -19.65 -44.79 -1.87
CA THR A 888 -18.40 -44.07 -2.20
C THR A 888 -17.88 -44.31 -3.61
N GLY A 889 -18.49 -45.19 -4.34
CA GLY A 889 -18.15 -45.48 -5.75
C GLY A 889 -16.78 -46.08 -6.00
N VAL A 890 -16.44 -46.19 -7.27
CA VAL A 890 -15.18 -46.69 -7.80
C VAL A 890 -14.57 -45.69 -8.76
N LEU A 891 -13.35 -45.26 -8.47
CA LEU A 891 -12.57 -44.38 -9.35
C LEU A 891 -11.84 -45.22 -10.39
N HIS A 892 -12.02 -44.89 -11.66
CA HIS A 892 -11.33 -45.52 -12.77
C HIS A 892 -10.02 -44.79 -13.07
N LEU A 893 -8.91 -45.43 -12.74
CA LEU A 893 -7.57 -44.92 -13.08
C LEU A 893 -7.07 -45.50 -14.42
N SER A 894 -7.98 -45.82 -15.33
CA SER A 894 -7.65 -46.35 -16.66
C SER A 894 -6.77 -45.37 -17.42
N GLY A 895 -5.60 -45.81 -17.91
CA GLY A 895 -4.62 -44.95 -18.56
C GLY A 895 -3.65 -44.24 -17.61
N ALA A 896 -3.86 -44.33 -16.30
CA ALA A 896 -2.87 -43.84 -15.32
C ALA A 896 -1.82 -44.93 -15.04
N THR A 897 -0.58 -44.54 -14.73
CA THR A 897 0.54 -45.47 -14.52
C THR A 897 1.22 -45.24 -13.18
N GLY A 898 1.70 -46.34 -12.56
CA GLY A 898 2.50 -46.32 -11.34
C GLY A 898 1.66 -46.16 -10.06
N GLN A 899 2.34 -45.79 -8.97
CA GLN A 899 1.77 -45.76 -7.63
C GLN A 899 1.14 -44.40 -7.31
N PHE A 900 -0.03 -44.42 -6.71
CA PHE A 900 -0.75 -43.27 -6.19
C PHE A 900 -0.98 -43.46 -4.69
N VAL A 901 -1.23 -42.34 -4.01
CA VAL A 901 -1.60 -42.28 -2.59
C VAL A 901 -3.01 -41.72 -2.47
N LYS A 902 -3.90 -42.45 -1.88
CA LYS A 902 -5.27 -42.06 -1.54
C LYS A 902 -5.29 -41.51 -0.10
N ARG A 903 -5.99 -40.39 0.09
CA ARG A 903 -6.16 -39.73 1.40
C ARG A 903 -7.55 -39.13 1.51
N TRP A 904 -8.12 -39.18 2.73
CA TRP A 904 -9.38 -38.54 3.04
C TRP A 904 -9.17 -37.16 3.59
N TYR A 905 -9.87 -36.16 3.07
CA TYR A 905 -9.87 -34.79 3.57
C TYR A 905 -11.26 -34.47 4.10
N ASN A 906 -11.31 -33.89 5.30
CA ASN A 906 -12.55 -33.47 5.94
C ASN A 906 -12.86 -32.01 5.59
N PRO A 907 -13.87 -31.74 4.74
CA PRO A 907 -14.20 -30.37 4.29
C PRO A 907 -14.75 -29.48 5.40
N ARG A 908 -15.17 -30.05 6.53
CA ARG A 908 -15.71 -29.36 7.70
C ARG A 908 -14.61 -28.85 8.65
N THR A 909 -13.42 -29.42 8.57
CA THR A 909 -12.31 -29.09 9.48
C THR A 909 -11.02 -28.70 8.75
N GLY A 910 -11.00 -28.86 7.43
CA GLY A 910 -9.84 -28.57 6.62
C GLY A 910 -8.62 -29.47 6.90
N LYS A 911 -8.82 -30.70 7.36
CA LYS A 911 -7.72 -31.63 7.74
C LYS A 911 -7.84 -32.97 7.04
N PHE A 912 -6.71 -33.61 6.77
CA PHE A 912 -6.69 -35.01 6.39
C PHE A 912 -6.99 -35.88 7.58
N VAL A 913 -7.70 -37.02 7.32
CA VAL A 913 -8.15 -37.98 8.34
C VAL A 913 -7.82 -39.39 7.87
N GLY A 914 -7.44 -40.25 8.79
CA GLY A 914 -7.05 -41.64 8.51
C GLY A 914 -5.67 -41.76 7.87
N ASP A 915 -5.32 -43.02 7.54
CA ASP A 915 -4.02 -43.37 6.97
C ASP A 915 -3.93 -43.05 5.49
N ARG A 916 -2.71 -43.08 4.98
CA ARG A 916 -2.43 -43.04 3.55
C ARG A 916 -2.58 -44.46 2.99
N GLU A 917 -3.31 -44.58 1.90
CA GLU A 917 -3.51 -45.83 1.22
C GLU A 917 -2.84 -45.79 -0.15
N ASN A 918 -2.00 -46.78 -0.43
CA ASN A 918 -1.38 -46.90 -1.74
C ASN A 918 -2.34 -47.58 -2.70
N VAL A 919 -2.47 -47.02 -3.89
CA VAL A 919 -3.32 -47.55 -4.98
C VAL A 919 -2.56 -47.58 -6.29
N GLU A 920 -2.86 -48.58 -7.13
CA GLU A 920 -2.18 -48.77 -8.42
C GLU A 920 -2.89 -48.02 -9.54
N GLY A 921 -2.10 -47.34 -10.38
CA GLY A 921 -2.57 -46.81 -11.66
C GLY A 921 -2.99 -47.93 -12.60
N GLY A 922 -3.85 -47.61 -13.57
CA GLY A 922 -4.42 -48.61 -14.51
C GLY A 922 -5.53 -49.46 -13.93
N SER A 923 -5.86 -49.36 -12.65
CA SER A 923 -6.85 -50.17 -11.93
C SER A 923 -8.16 -49.40 -11.68
N LYS A 924 -9.15 -50.13 -11.21
CA LYS A 924 -10.38 -49.63 -10.63
C LYS A 924 -10.17 -49.53 -9.13
N VAL A 925 -10.20 -48.37 -8.59
CA VAL A 925 -9.94 -48.08 -7.17
C VAL A 925 -11.25 -47.87 -6.44
N LYS A 926 -11.58 -48.74 -5.52
CA LYS A 926 -12.72 -48.59 -4.62
C LYS A 926 -12.41 -47.43 -3.66
N ILE A 927 -13.26 -46.41 -3.63
CA ILE A 927 -13.04 -45.21 -2.81
C ILE A 927 -13.23 -45.49 -1.33
N GLY A 928 -14.37 -46.14 -0.95
CA GLY A 928 -14.79 -46.30 0.42
C GLY A 928 -14.20 -47.28 1.24
N PRO A 929 -14.49 -47.57 2.54
CA PRO A 929 -15.46 -46.77 3.33
C PRO A 929 -14.90 -45.45 3.84
N VAL A 930 -15.78 -44.51 4.17
CA VAL A 930 -15.38 -43.23 4.78
C VAL A 930 -14.82 -43.46 6.19
N PRO A 931 -13.87 -42.60 6.63
CA PRO A 931 -13.21 -42.78 7.93
C PRO A 931 -14.16 -42.69 9.14
N ARG A 932 -15.16 -41.81 9.08
CA ARG A 932 -16.16 -41.58 10.14
C ARG A 932 -17.38 -40.88 9.54
N HIS A 933 -18.54 -40.98 10.19
CA HIS A 933 -19.75 -40.19 9.86
C HIS A 933 -20.20 -40.39 8.39
N SER A 934 -20.79 -41.53 8.08
CA SER A 934 -21.28 -41.90 6.74
C SER A 934 -22.32 -40.96 6.11
N ASN A 935 -22.95 -40.06 6.91
CA ASN A 935 -23.96 -39.13 6.43
C ASN A 935 -23.41 -37.71 6.15
N HIS A 936 -22.09 -37.56 6.22
CA HIS A 936 -21.42 -36.26 5.96
C HIS A 936 -20.70 -36.27 4.63
N ASP A 937 -20.42 -35.06 4.14
CA ASP A 937 -19.60 -34.85 2.96
C ASP A 937 -18.11 -35.11 3.23
N TRP A 938 -17.41 -35.62 2.19
CA TRP A 938 -15.99 -35.92 2.24
C TRP A 938 -15.30 -35.56 0.93
N VAL A 939 -14.00 -35.30 1.00
CA VAL A 939 -13.14 -35.16 -0.16
C VAL A 939 -12.08 -36.24 -0.15
N VAL A 940 -11.80 -36.82 -1.30
CA VAL A 940 -10.72 -37.80 -1.48
C VAL A 940 -9.68 -37.20 -2.42
N LEU A 941 -8.44 -37.24 -1.99
CA LEU A 941 -7.29 -36.90 -2.82
C LEU A 941 -6.59 -38.20 -3.23
N VAL A 942 -6.48 -38.44 -4.53
CA VAL A 942 -5.64 -39.51 -5.10
C VAL A 942 -4.56 -38.86 -5.92
N SER A 943 -3.31 -38.93 -5.48
CA SER A 943 -2.21 -38.27 -6.14
C SER A 943 -1.00 -39.19 -6.34
N LYS A 944 -0.31 -39.02 -7.46
CA LYS A 944 0.88 -39.81 -7.80
C LYS A 944 1.96 -39.64 -6.72
N HIS A 945 2.57 -40.74 -6.33
CA HIS A 945 3.64 -40.68 -5.33
C HIS A 945 4.82 -39.89 -5.90
N LYS A 946 5.11 -38.72 -5.33
CA LYS A 946 6.35 -37.99 -5.68
C LYS A 946 7.52 -38.85 -5.20
N ARG A 947 8.31 -39.44 -6.11
CA ARG A 947 9.63 -39.94 -5.74
C ARG A 947 10.39 -38.80 -5.06
N SER A 948 10.79 -39.00 -3.82
CA SER A 948 11.60 -38.07 -3.08
C SER A 948 12.87 -37.79 -3.88
N ARG A 949 12.94 -36.66 -4.58
CA ARG A 949 14.23 -36.02 -4.79
C ARG A 949 14.67 -35.60 -3.39
N GLN A 950 15.75 -36.22 -2.89
CA GLN A 950 16.46 -35.75 -1.71
C GLN A 950 16.73 -34.26 -1.92
N SER A 951 15.95 -33.43 -1.26
CA SER A 951 16.27 -32.01 -1.15
C SER A 951 17.36 -31.90 -0.09
N THR A 952 18.58 -31.75 -0.54
CA THR A 952 19.61 -31.07 0.23
C THR A 952 19.17 -29.62 0.42
N TYR A 953 18.39 -29.39 1.43
CA TYR A 953 18.27 -28.07 2.06
C TYR A 953 18.28 -28.32 3.56
N GLY A 954 19.43 -27.92 4.12
CA GLY A 954 19.67 -27.92 5.54
C GLY A 954 18.67 -27.06 6.28
N SER A 955 18.36 -27.52 7.44
CA SER A 955 17.70 -26.83 8.53
C SER A 955 18.26 -25.43 8.73
N LEU A 956 17.41 -24.44 8.63
CA LEU A 956 17.46 -23.20 9.40
C LEU A 956 16.02 -22.74 9.62
#